data_4fb0740ac5f90eee3cbeaa1bcc0b02be
#
_entry.id   4fb0740ac5f90eee3cbeaa1bcc0b02be
#
_cell.length_a   1.000
_cell.length_b   1.000
_cell.length_c   1.000
_cell.angle_alpha   90.00
_cell.angle_beta   90.00
_cell.angle_gamma   90.00
#
_symmetry.space_group_name_H-M   'P 1'
#
loop_
_entity.id
_entity.type
_entity.pdbx_description
1 polymer ?
#
loop_
_entity_poly.entity_id
_entity_poly.type
_entity_poly.pdbx_seq_one_letter_code
_entity_poly.pdbx_strand_id
1 'polypeptide(L)'
;MNSVKIQEIKRNQQSKYEEIIEYLKQDDGYWLNNDVWNIKDEVFDKEEYKTGIYNIKLDFIKNETLKNEIKFYLVYSLKNKFISLSVILNEYQFAIKYLVEFLKINSMDESTFKNFNIDNDKWRLFLINKGIKLNKNNKICNRTYRYSCNTISNFIKDFYDDREETEKDIWYSKNIKGAKIPASGANHGMNNLINFSKIPHYYRYMVKCYFKTIITKKSWNHCCQILNNLNYFFEKFYSNKYTDEFIENLSRQDVENYLYWLNNEYKDKNTTYKSKFISYVRTFLEYIQMAQYDKAPKKEVSFLIFQDDIPKRELNPDVIKRAKFIPEPILKQLDNNIMDLDRPQFIPIYILLRETGWRGTDILNLRYHNCLEQIWNNKEQQLKDKVAEMVQKSIYKAKELSTEENNPKKYLFDTYEGKLKGKPLAKATLLTTIKRRIKEKDIRDVNGDLYHFRLHSLRHTRAKEYVEQGMGISIIQQILGHQSLQMTVHYATVTENVLYEKWKNTEDLELFKVDTKTNDLEKVDLTSDAGENLIRYEYVKKNLDAVRVPFGVCFKASKLPCKQQMNHCLTCASFCTTTENIPEYEEEIDKVKSQIEISNKFGRELWAEKNKHYLDTLEKTLEKVREHKLVHKNGKSREEM
;
A
#
# COMPACT_ATOMS: atom_id res chain seq x y z
N MET A 1 -27.49 31.94 -28.35
CA MET A 1 -26.50 31.45 -27.44
C MET A 1 -25.47 30.50 -28.06
N ASN A 2 -25.82 29.62 -29.00
CA ASN A 2 -24.86 28.65 -29.59
C ASN A 2 -23.79 29.28 -30.52
N SER A 3 -24.12 30.34 -31.29
CA SER A 3 -23.15 30.96 -32.23
C SER A 3 -22.00 31.70 -31.54
N VAL A 4 -22.28 32.40 -30.45
CA VAL A 4 -21.26 33.12 -29.68
C VAL A 4 -20.30 32.13 -28.98
N LYS A 5 -20.84 31.06 -28.39
CA LYS A 5 -20.02 30.00 -27.78
C LYS A 5 -19.13 29.28 -28.80
N ILE A 6 -19.65 29.05 -30.02
CA ILE A 6 -18.86 28.44 -31.11
C ILE A 6 -17.74 29.37 -31.58
N GLN A 7 -17.98 30.68 -31.63
CA GLN A 7 -16.97 31.66 -32.01
C GLN A 7 -15.89 31.83 -30.90
N GLU A 8 -16.27 31.81 -29.63
CA GLU A 8 -15.33 31.81 -28.50
C GLU A 8 -14.45 30.56 -28.50
N ILE A 9 -15.04 29.38 -28.69
CA ILE A 9 -14.30 28.11 -28.79
C ILE A 9 -13.32 28.15 -29.98
N LYS A 10 -13.72 28.68 -31.14
CA LYS A 10 -12.81 28.81 -32.29
C LYS A 10 -11.67 29.80 -32.03
N ARG A 11 -11.92 30.95 -31.36
CA ARG A 11 -10.90 31.92 -30.99
C ARG A 11 -9.89 31.33 -30.00
N ASN A 12 -10.37 30.65 -28.96
CA ASN A 12 -9.48 29.98 -28.00
C ASN A 12 -8.63 28.89 -28.65
N GLN A 13 -9.16 28.22 -29.64
CA GLN A 13 -8.44 27.17 -30.36
C GLN A 13 -7.35 27.71 -31.28
N GLN A 14 -7.59 28.85 -31.91
CA GLN A 14 -6.58 29.53 -32.71
C GLN A 14 -5.46 30.07 -31.84
N SER A 15 -5.80 30.63 -30.67
CA SER A 15 -4.84 31.07 -29.66
C SER A 15 -3.96 29.91 -29.16
N LYS A 16 -4.51 28.71 -28.93
CA LYS A 16 -3.74 27.52 -28.51
C LYS A 16 -2.79 26.99 -29.59
N TYR A 17 -3.18 27.05 -30.83
CA TYR A 17 -2.28 26.68 -31.93
C TYR A 17 -1.15 27.71 -32.08
N GLU A 18 -1.43 28.99 -31.88
CA GLU A 18 -0.41 30.02 -31.84
C GLU A 18 0.59 29.82 -30.69
N GLU A 19 0.14 29.33 -29.53
CA GLU A 19 1.03 28.90 -28.42
C GLU A 19 1.97 27.77 -28.86
N ILE A 20 1.48 26.78 -29.63
CA ILE A 20 2.32 25.72 -30.21
C ILE A 20 3.40 26.31 -31.11
N ILE A 21 3.00 27.21 -32.02
CA ILE A 21 3.94 27.88 -32.94
C ILE A 21 4.97 28.69 -32.17
N GLU A 22 4.54 29.45 -31.16
CA GLU A 22 5.43 30.24 -30.33
C GLU A 22 6.44 29.39 -29.53
N TYR A 23 5.95 28.25 -29.02
CA TYR A 23 6.84 27.28 -28.35
C TYR A 23 7.88 26.69 -29.33
N LEU A 24 7.53 26.44 -30.59
CA LEU A 24 8.42 25.91 -31.60
C LEU A 24 9.39 26.95 -32.17
N LYS A 25 9.12 28.27 -31.99
CA LYS A 25 10.06 29.36 -32.33
C LYS A 25 11.23 29.49 -31.35
N GLN A 26 11.19 28.80 -30.20
CA GLN A 26 12.35 28.76 -29.30
C GLN A 26 13.59 28.23 -30.02
N ASP A 27 14.76 28.52 -29.48
CA ASP A 27 16.04 28.13 -30.05
C ASP A 27 16.19 28.67 -31.48
N ASP A 28 16.00 30.01 -31.66
CA ASP A 28 16.06 30.75 -32.92
C ASP A 28 15.16 30.17 -34.04
N GLY A 29 14.04 29.59 -33.66
CA GLY A 29 13.06 28.98 -34.59
C GLY A 29 13.50 27.63 -35.17
N TYR A 30 14.56 27.05 -34.66
CA TYR A 30 15.09 25.75 -35.17
C TYR A 30 14.02 24.67 -35.31
N TRP A 31 13.19 24.50 -34.31
CA TRP A 31 12.18 23.44 -34.27
C TRP A 31 11.03 23.66 -35.27
N LEU A 32 10.69 24.90 -35.50
CA LEU A 32 9.62 25.27 -36.45
C LEU A 32 10.11 25.15 -37.89
N ASN A 33 11.27 25.73 -38.18
CA ASN A 33 11.75 25.92 -39.54
C ASN A 33 12.37 24.68 -40.18
N ASN A 34 12.84 23.71 -39.36
CA ASN A 34 13.45 22.49 -39.85
C ASN A 34 12.54 21.30 -39.72
N ASP A 35 12.31 20.56 -40.81
CA ASP A 35 11.56 19.31 -40.84
C ASP A 35 12.47 18.08 -40.67
N VAL A 36 13.77 18.28 -40.74
CA VAL A 36 14.83 17.29 -40.45
C VAL A 36 15.75 17.86 -39.40
N TRP A 37 15.79 17.25 -38.22
CA TRP A 37 16.63 17.70 -37.12
C TRP A 37 17.88 16.85 -37.03
N ASN A 38 19.05 17.46 -37.12
CA ASN A 38 20.34 16.78 -36.96
C ASN A 38 20.77 16.93 -35.50
N ILE A 39 20.99 15.80 -34.83
CA ILE A 39 21.38 15.79 -33.42
C ILE A 39 22.78 16.37 -33.16
N LYS A 40 23.57 16.65 -34.21
CA LYS A 40 24.86 17.32 -34.10
C LYS A 40 24.70 18.84 -33.98
N ASP A 41 23.52 19.36 -34.27
CA ASP A 41 23.22 20.78 -34.14
C ASP A 41 23.28 21.22 -32.66
N GLU A 42 23.55 22.51 -32.44
CA GLU A 42 23.83 23.06 -31.10
C GLU A 42 22.65 23.00 -30.14
N VAL A 43 21.45 22.90 -30.66
CA VAL A 43 20.19 22.80 -29.87
C VAL A 43 20.03 21.46 -29.10
N PHE A 44 20.88 20.47 -29.42
CA PHE A 44 20.86 19.18 -28.74
C PHE A 44 21.99 19.04 -27.73
N ASP A 45 21.70 18.45 -26.57
CA ASP A 45 22.68 18.13 -25.55
C ASP A 45 23.57 16.96 -26.03
N LYS A 46 24.85 17.25 -26.28
CA LYS A 46 25.79 16.30 -26.89
C LYS A 46 26.23 15.14 -25.99
N GLU A 47 26.03 15.26 -24.67
CA GLU A 47 26.48 14.26 -23.69
C GLU A 47 25.58 13.00 -23.64
N GLU A 48 24.34 13.07 -24.07
CA GLU A 48 23.36 11.97 -23.97
C GLU A 48 23.37 10.97 -25.13
N TYR A 49 24.31 11.08 -26.12
CA TYR A 49 24.14 10.41 -27.41
C TYR A 49 25.20 9.35 -27.76
N LYS A 50 24.76 8.12 -28.02
CA LYS A 50 25.61 6.96 -28.43
C LYS A 50 24.95 6.04 -29.48
N THR A 51 24.35 6.56 -30.57
CA THR A 51 23.78 5.70 -31.62
C THR A 51 24.23 6.14 -33.01
N GLY A 52 24.13 5.24 -34.02
CA GLY A 52 24.53 5.52 -35.41
C GLY A 52 23.52 6.33 -36.22
N ILE A 53 22.36 6.73 -35.65
CA ILE A 53 21.32 7.51 -36.34
C ILE A 53 21.45 8.96 -35.90
N TYR A 54 21.62 9.89 -36.84
CA TYR A 54 21.87 11.30 -36.54
C TYR A 54 20.72 12.23 -36.88
N ASN A 55 19.72 11.79 -37.65
CA ASN A 55 18.63 12.63 -38.11
C ASN A 55 17.26 12.14 -37.64
N ILE A 56 16.44 13.06 -37.13
CA ILE A 56 15.01 12.88 -36.90
C ILE A 56 14.28 13.49 -38.11
N LYS A 57 13.59 12.67 -38.90
CA LYS A 57 12.94 13.10 -40.13
C LYS A 57 11.44 13.23 -39.92
N LEU A 58 10.87 14.39 -40.19
CA LEU A 58 9.44 14.72 -40.14
C LEU A 58 8.92 15.30 -41.46
N ASP A 59 9.78 15.39 -42.48
CA ASP A 59 9.53 15.93 -43.82
C ASP A 59 8.45 15.16 -44.61
N PHE A 60 8.19 13.92 -44.24
CA PHE A 60 7.13 13.09 -44.83
C PHE A 60 5.71 13.49 -44.40
N ILE A 61 5.55 14.37 -43.41
CA ILE A 61 4.23 14.85 -42.90
C ILE A 61 3.82 16.05 -43.75
N LYS A 62 2.77 15.89 -44.58
CA LYS A 62 2.32 16.94 -45.49
C LYS A 62 1.46 18.01 -44.83
N ASN A 63 0.64 17.61 -43.85
CA ASN A 63 -0.22 18.56 -43.15
C ASN A 63 0.57 19.34 -42.12
N GLU A 64 0.67 20.66 -42.28
CA GLU A 64 1.47 21.56 -41.44
C GLU A 64 0.97 21.58 -39.97
N THR A 65 -0.34 21.58 -39.78
CA THR A 65 -0.92 21.56 -38.41
C THR A 65 -0.53 20.29 -37.69
N LEU A 66 -0.72 19.16 -38.35
CA LEU A 66 -0.36 17.85 -37.78
C LEU A 66 1.14 17.74 -37.53
N LYS A 67 1.97 18.26 -38.45
CA LYS A 67 3.43 18.29 -38.31
C LYS A 67 3.86 19.11 -37.09
N ASN A 68 3.31 20.31 -36.92
CA ASN A 68 3.64 21.18 -35.81
C ASN A 68 3.14 20.63 -34.47
N GLU A 69 1.99 19.97 -34.43
CA GLU A 69 1.53 19.27 -33.22
C GLU A 69 2.48 18.11 -32.83
N ILE A 70 2.98 17.33 -33.81
CA ILE A 70 3.97 16.27 -33.57
C ILE A 70 5.31 16.86 -33.14
N LYS A 71 5.79 17.91 -33.82
CA LYS A 71 7.00 18.65 -33.42
C LYS A 71 6.88 19.14 -31.97
N PHE A 72 5.78 19.78 -31.63
CA PHE A 72 5.51 20.27 -30.27
C PHE A 72 5.56 19.15 -29.25
N TYR A 73 4.90 18.02 -29.49
CA TYR A 73 4.94 16.86 -28.60
C TYR A 73 6.38 16.36 -28.38
N LEU A 74 7.16 16.23 -29.46
CA LEU A 74 8.54 15.74 -29.39
C LEU A 74 9.46 16.70 -28.64
N VAL A 75 9.42 17.99 -28.97
CA VAL A 75 10.27 19.03 -28.36
C VAL A 75 9.90 19.20 -26.89
N TYR A 76 8.61 19.30 -26.58
CA TYR A 76 8.13 19.40 -25.21
C TYR A 76 8.56 18.19 -24.38
N SER A 77 8.42 16.98 -24.93
CA SER A 77 8.80 15.74 -24.25
C SER A 77 10.32 15.63 -24.06
N LEU A 78 11.11 16.10 -25.00
CA LEU A 78 12.57 16.12 -24.91
C LEU A 78 13.05 17.13 -23.86
N LYS A 79 12.61 18.40 -23.95
CA LYS A 79 12.99 19.46 -23.01
C LYS A 79 12.57 19.15 -21.56
N ASN A 80 11.42 18.51 -21.37
CA ASN A 80 10.95 18.09 -20.04
C ASN A 80 11.46 16.70 -19.63
N LYS A 81 12.39 16.10 -20.37
CA LYS A 81 12.98 14.76 -20.10
C LYS A 81 11.95 13.63 -19.96
N PHE A 82 10.79 13.75 -20.58
CA PHE A 82 9.77 12.70 -20.64
C PHE A 82 10.19 11.56 -21.57
N ILE A 83 10.86 11.92 -22.67
CA ILE A 83 11.39 10.99 -23.65
C ILE A 83 12.86 11.33 -23.87
N SER A 84 13.73 10.33 -23.87
CA SER A 84 15.15 10.54 -24.19
C SER A 84 15.35 10.67 -25.70
N LEU A 85 16.39 11.40 -26.11
CA LEU A 85 16.77 11.56 -27.51
C LEU A 85 16.96 10.22 -28.21
N SER A 86 17.59 9.26 -27.54
CA SER A 86 17.78 7.88 -28.07
C SER A 86 16.47 7.17 -28.41
N VAL A 87 15.42 7.36 -27.59
CA VAL A 87 14.08 6.77 -27.84
C VAL A 87 13.38 7.48 -28.99
N ILE A 88 13.56 8.80 -29.15
CA ILE A 88 13.03 9.55 -30.31
C ILE A 88 13.65 9.00 -31.60
N LEU A 89 14.96 8.88 -31.62
CA LEU A 89 15.71 8.41 -32.81
C LEU A 89 15.44 6.96 -33.17
N ASN A 90 15.41 6.07 -32.19
CA ASN A 90 15.34 4.62 -32.46
C ASN A 90 13.91 4.08 -32.55
N GLU A 91 12.93 4.81 -31.96
CA GLU A 91 11.57 4.28 -31.86
C GLU A 91 10.50 5.27 -32.34
N TYR A 92 10.46 6.53 -31.80
CA TYR A 92 9.36 7.46 -32.08
C TYR A 92 9.31 7.90 -33.53
N GLN A 93 10.43 8.20 -34.18
CA GLN A 93 10.39 8.61 -35.58
C GLN A 93 9.75 7.53 -36.51
N PHE A 94 10.02 6.26 -36.23
CA PHE A 94 9.40 5.15 -36.98
C PHE A 94 7.94 4.96 -36.58
N ALA A 95 7.61 5.08 -35.29
CA ALA A 95 6.24 5.00 -34.80
C ALA A 95 5.38 6.14 -35.37
N ILE A 96 5.90 7.35 -35.52
CA ILE A 96 5.24 8.49 -36.15
C ILE A 96 5.02 8.24 -37.62
N LYS A 97 5.98 7.63 -38.34
CA LYS A 97 5.80 7.24 -39.74
C LYS A 97 4.61 6.29 -39.90
N TYR A 98 4.53 5.27 -39.08
CA TYR A 98 3.39 4.36 -39.09
C TYR A 98 2.08 5.06 -38.68
N LEU A 99 2.13 6.01 -37.74
CA LEU A 99 0.97 6.78 -37.34
C LEU A 99 0.40 7.64 -38.46
N VAL A 100 1.27 8.38 -39.19
CA VAL A 100 0.86 9.20 -40.31
C VAL A 100 0.29 8.34 -41.44
N GLU A 101 0.90 7.18 -41.73
CA GLU A 101 0.37 6.23 -42.70
C GLU A 101 -1.00 5.67 -42.28
N PHE A 102 -1.18 5.33 -41.00
CA PHE A 102 -2.46 4.89 -40.44
C PHE A 102 -3.53 5.97 -40.58
N LEU A 103 -3.20 7.22 -40.27
CA LEU A 103 -4.13 8.36 -40.40
C LEU A 103 -4.56 8.55 -41.86
N LYS A 104 -3.60 8.45 -42.81
CA LYS A 104 -3.87 8.55 -44.23
C LYS A 104 -4.83 7.45 -44.75
N ILE A 105 -4.59 6.19 -44.34
CA ILE A 105 -5.45 5.06 -44.73
C ILE A 105 -6.91 5.24 -44.21
N ASN A 106 -7.06 5.90 -43.06
CA ASN A 106 -8.36 6.14 -42.46
C ASN A 106 -8.95 7.52 -42.83
N SER A 107 -8.37 8.24 -43.79
CA SER A 107 -8.78 9.59 -44.24
C SER A 107 -8.85 10.62 -43.11
N MET A 108 -7.87 10.55 -42.20
CA MET A 108 -7.75 11.41 -41.02
C MET A 108 -6.55 12.36 -41.09
N ASP A 109 -5.76 12.31 -42.15
CA ASP A 109 -4.47 13.04 -42.27
C ASP A 109 -4.63 14.55 -42.57
N GLU A 110 -5.84 15.02 -42.89
CA GLU A 110 -6.13 16.44 -43.11
C GLU A 110 -6.61 17.20 -41.87
N SER A 111 -6.65 16.51 -40.71
CA SER A 111 -7.23 17.04 -39.49
C SER A 111 -6.13 17.19 -38.40
N THR A 112 -6.45 17.84 -37.30
CA THR A 112 -5.60 17.95 -36.10
C THR A 112 -5.83 16.76 -35.17
N PHE A 113 -4.83 16.39 -34.35
CA PHE A 113 -4.97 15.33 -33.34
C PHE A 113 -6.12 15.56 -32.38
N LYS A 114 -6.53 16.80 -32.18
CA LYS A 114 -7.68 17.17 -31.36
C LYS A 114 -8.96 16.44 -31.74
N ASN A 115 -9.18 16.23 -33.04
CA ASN A 115 -10.40 15.67 -33.58
C ASN A 115 -10.38 14.13 -33.73
N PHE A 116 -9.21 13.50 -33.53
CA PHE A 116 -9.09 12.06 -33.76
C PHE A 116 -9.68 11.23 -32.62
N ASN A 117 -10.60 10.35 -32.98
CA ASN A 117 -10.98 9.23 -32.15
C ASN A 117 -10.29 7.97 -32.68
N ILE A 118 -9.19 7.61 -32.06
CA ILE A 118 -8.35 6.50 -32.49
C ILE A 118 -8.88 5.20 -31.91
N ASP A 119 -9.29 4.30 -32.80
CA ASP A 119 -9.64 2.92 -32.47
C ASP A 119 -8.36 2.12 -32.21
N ASN A 120 -8.18 1.71 -30.96
CA ASN A 120 -7.00 0.96 -30.52
C ASN A 120 -6.87 -0.41 -31.21
N ASP A 121 -7.98 -1.06 -31.55
CA ASP A 121 -7.95 -2.37 -32.19
C ASP A 121 -7.58 -2.23 -33.66
N LYS A 122 -8.07 -1.21 -34.36
CA LYS A 122 -7.65 -0.87 -35.71
C LYS A 122 -6.16 -0.51 -35.76
N TRP A 123 -5.68 0.30 -34.82
CA TRP A 123 -4.26 0.64 -34.70
C TRP A 123 -3.40 -0.61 -34.47
N ARG A 124 -3.82 -1.48 -33.56
CA ARG A 124 -3.13 -2.76 -33.32
C ARG A 124 -3.08 -3.66 -34.54
N LEU A 125 -4.21 -3.83 -35.23
CA LEU A 125 -4.27 -4.63 -36.46
C LEU A 125 -3.36 -4.06 -37.55
N PHE A 126 -3.37 -2.73 -37.73
CA PHE A 126 -2.46 -2.05 -38.66
C PHE A 126 -1.00 -2.37 -38.37
N LEU A 127 -0.56 -2.27 -37.11
CA LEU A 127 0.82 -2.60 -36.72
C LEU A 127 1.17 -4.06 -36.93
N ILE A 128 0.25 -4.99 -36.71
CA ILE A 128 0.43 -6.42 -37.02
C ILE A 128 0.63 -6.61 -38.52
N ASN A 129 -0.20 -5.98 -39.37
CA ASN A 129 -0.07 -6.03 -40.81
C ASN A 129 1.26 -5.43 -41.33
N LYS A 130 1.87 -4.53 -40.58
CA LYS A 130 3.22 -4.01 -40.83
C LYS A 130 4.34 -4.93 -40.34
N GLY A 131 4.02 -6.11 -39.83
CA GLY A 131 5.01 -7.10 -39.39
C GLY A 131 5.64 -6.81 -38.02
N ILE A 132 5.03 -5.94 -37.20
CA ILE A 132 5.54 -5.63 -35.86
C ILE A 132 5.34 -6.84 -34.93
N LYS A 133 6.41 -7.30 -34.28
CA LYS A 133 6.45 -8.51 -33.45
C LYS A 133 5.51 -8.45 -32.27
N LEU A 134 4.84 -9.57 -32.00
CA LEU A 134 3.98 -9.79 -30.84
C LEU A 134 4.74 -10.55 -29.74
N ASN A 135 4.37 -10.30 -28.49
CA ASN A 135 4.84 -11.06 -27.34
C ASN A 135 3.95 -12.30 -27.09
N LYS A 136 4.34 -13.13 -26.11
CA LYS A 136 3.61 -14.35 -25.70
C LYS A 136 2.12 -14.11 -25.35
N ASN A 137 1.74 -12.87 -25.05
CA ASN A 137 0.36 -12.48 -24.70
C ASN A 137 -0.37 -11.76 -25.87
N ASN A 138 0.05 -11.98 -27.10
CA ASN A 138 -0.48 -11.37 -28.31
C ASN A 138 -0.54 -9.81 -28.29
N LYS A 139 0.38 -9.17 -27.57
CA LYS A 139 0.52 -7.70 -27.55
C LYS A 139 1.76 -7.30 -28.35
N ILE A 140 1.70 -6.15 -29.02
CA ILE A 140 2.85 -5.55 -29.70
C ILE A 140 4.03 -5.48 -28.71
N CYS A 141 5.20 -6.05 -29.07
CA CYS A 141 6.38 -6.11 -28.20
C CYS A 141 6.88 -4.72 -27.82
N ASN A 142 7.12 -3.88 -28.83
CA ASN A 142 7.62 -2.53 -28.59
C ASN A 142 6.51 -1.64 -28.00
N ARG A 143 6.80 -1.09 -26.83
CA ARG A 143 5.85 -0.25 -26.10
C ARG A 143 5.58 1.08 -26.82
N THR A 144 6.60 1.68 -27.43
CA THR A 144 6.48 2.94 -28.16
C THR A 144 5.53 2.78 -29.34
N TYR A 145 5.70 1.76 -30.18
CA TYR A 145 4.75 1.49 -31.27
C TYR A 145 3.32 1.24 -30.77
N ARG A 146 3.18 0.49 -29.69
CA ARG A 146 1.87 0.16 -29.12
C ARG A 146 1.07 1.38 -28.71
N TYR A 147 1.72 2.35 -28.09
CA TYR A 147 1.03 3.46 -27.42
C TYR A 147 1.26 4.83 -28.08
N SER A 148 2.15 4.98 -29.07
CA SER A 148 2.50 6.27 -29.68
C SER A 148 1.26 7.05 -30.16
N CYS A 149 0.36 6.36 -30.83
CA CYS A 149 -0.86 6.94 -31.37
C CYS A 149 -1.70 7.63 -30.29
N ASN A 150 -2.01 6.89 -29.21
CA ASN A 150 -2.78 7.43 -28.10
C ASN A 150 -2.00 8.45 -27.27
N THR A 151 -0.69 8.26 -27.12
CA THR A 151 0.15 9.14 -26.29
C THR A 151 0.22 10.53 -26.91
N ILE A 152 0.47 10.61 -28.22
CA ILE A 152 0.52 11.88 -28.97
C ILE A 152 -0.87 12.53 -29.01
N SER A 153 -1.89 11.77 -29.39
CA SER A 153 -3.27 12.29 -29.49
C SER A 153 -3.79 12.80 -28.14
N ASN A 154 -3.59 12.05 -27.05
CA ASN A 154 -4.04 12.47 -25.72
C ASN A 154 -3.27 13.69 -25.21
N PHE A 155 -1.97 13.79 -25.49
CA PHE A 155 -1.17 14.96 -25.13
C PHE A 155 -1.68 16.22 -25.83
N ILE A 156 -1.93 16.14 -27.13
CA ILE A 156 -2.43 17.27 -27.91
C ILE A 156 -3.86 17.64 -27.50
N LYS A 157 -4.75 16.65 -27.29
CA LYS A 157 -6.11 16.89 -26.78
C LYS A 157 -6.10 17.58 -25.40
N ASP A 158 -5.24 17.14 -24.51
CA ASP A 158 -5.09 17.73 -23.17
C ASP A 158 -4.57 19.17 -23.23
N PHE A 159 -3.67 19.45 -24.17
CA PHE A 159 -3.13 20.79 -24.40
C PHE A 159 -4.23 21.78 -24.91
N TYR A 160 -5.12 21.31 -25.80
CA TYR A 160 -6.24 22.12 -26.29
C TYR A 160 -7.42 22.21 -25.32
N ASP A 161 -7.42 21.47 -24.23
CA ASP A 161 -8.50 21.42 -23.25
C ASP A 161 -8.29 22.48 -22.16
N ASP A 162 -8.98 23.62 -22.28
CA ASP A 162 -8.88 24.76 -21.36
C ASP A 162 -9.72 24.61 -20.08
N ARG A 163 -10.42 23.49 -19.92
CA ARG A 163 -11.19 23.23 -18.70
C ARG A 163 -10.26 23.16 -17.49
N GLU A 164 -10.82 23.48 -16.31
CA GLU A 164 -10.09 23.25 -15.05
C GLU A 164 -9.62 21.79 -14.98
N GLU A 165 -8.40 21.57 -14.44
CA GLU A 165 -7.78 20.24 -14.37
C GLU A 165 -8.71 19.17 -13.78
N THR A 166 -9.54 19.56 -12.81
CA THR A 166 -10.51 18.67 -12.17
C THR A 166 -11.77 18.39 -13.01
N GLU A 167 -11.97 19.13 -14.10
CA GLU A 167 -13.07 18.94 -15.05
C GLU A 167 -12.66 18.11 -16.28
N LYS A 168 -11.34 18.00 -16.53
CA LYS A 168 -10.81 17.16 -17.59
C LYS A 168 -11.10 15.68 -17.33
N ASP A 169 -11.09 14.87 -18.39
CA ASP A 169 -11.28 13.42 -18.26
C ASP A 169 -10.02 12.67 -17.82
N ILE A 170 -8.86 13.32 -17.95
CA ILE A 170 -7.56 12.79 -17.52
C ILE A 170 -6.97 13.76 -16.51
N TRP A 171 -6.74 13.27 -15.31
CA TRP A 171 -6.09 14.03 -14.24
C TRP A 171 -4.64 13.59 -14.08
N TYR A 172 -3.72 14.54 -14.14
CA TYR A 172 -2.31 14.32 -13.86
C TYR A 172 -2.00 14.64 -12.40
N SER A 173 -1.29 13.75 -11.72
CA SER A 173 -1.02 13.88 -10.29
C SER A 173 -0.34 15.21 -9.91
N LYS A 174 0.46 15.77 -10.82
CA LYS A 174 1.16 17.03 -10.61
C LYS A 174 0.27 18.27 -10.70
N ASN A 175 -0.83 18.18 -11.46
CA ASN A 175 -1.72 19.30 -11.74
C ASN A 175 -2.87 19.40 -10.74
N ILE A 176 -3.15 18.35 -9.99
CA ILE A 176 -4.27 18.34 -9.03
C ILE A 176 -3.80 18.83 -7.66
N LYS A 177 -4.31 19.97 -7.23
CA LYS A 177 -4.02 20.54 -5.91
C LYS A 177 -4.48 19.59 -4.78
N GLY A 178 -3.63 19.39 -3.77
CA GLY A 178 -3.93 18.53 -2.63
C GLY A 178 -3.80 17.03 -2.89
N ALA A 179 -3.39 16.61 -4.08
CA ALA A 179 -3.14 15.21 -4.38
C ALA A 179 -2.00 14.64 -3.51
N LYS A 180 -2.28 13.56 -2.77
CA LYS A 180 -1.29 12.87 -1.93
C LYS A 180 -0.42 11.96 -2.78
N ILE A 181 0.62 12.53 -3.37
CA ILE A 181 1.61 11.78 -4.17
C ILE A 181 2.60 11.13 -3.21
N PRO A 182 2.79 9.80 -3.24
CA PRO A 182 3.80 9.15 -2.41
C PRO A 182 5.19 9.72 -2.69
N ALA A 183 5.87 10.16 -1.63
CA ALA A 183 7.22 10.72 -1.73
C ALA A 183 8.29 9.68 -2.07
N SER A 184 7.97 8.38 -1.91
CA SER A 184 8.94 7.31 -2.06
C SER A 184 9.27 7.00 -3.51
N GLY A 185 10.56 6.78 -3.78
CA GLY A 185 11.05 6.25 -5.03
C GLY A 185 10.50 4.89 -5.45
N ALA A 186 9.75 4.21 -4.56
CA ALA A 186 9.13 2.92 -4.82
C ALA A 186 8.06 2.95 -5.92
N ASN A 187 7.49 4.10 -6.22
CA ASN A 187 6.36 4.27 -7.14
C ASN A 187 6.70 5.13 -8.35
N HIS A 188 7.94 5.10 -8.81
CA HIS A 188 8.34 5.79 -10.02
C HIS A 188 7.55 5.29 -11.23
N GLY A 189 6.78 6.14 -11.84
CA GLY A 189 6.17 5.93 -13.15
C GLY A 189 4.91 5.07 -13.19
N MET A 190 4.47 4.50 -12.10
CA MET A 190 3.16 3.84 -12.06
C MET A 190 2.08 4.84 -11.70
N ASN A 191 1.09 4.96 -12.59
CA ASN A 191 -0.14 5.73 -12.36
C ASN A 191 0.07 7.23 -12.08
N ASN A 192 0.76 7.93 -12.97
CA ASN A 192 0.84 9.39 -12.91
C ASN A 192 -0.48 10.07 -13.26
N LEU A 193 -1.44 9.31 -13.79
CA LEU A 193 -2.73 9.82 -14.25
C LEU A 193 -3.89 8.98 -13.73
N ILE A 194 -5.03 9.64 -13.57
CA ILE A 194 -6.35 9.06 -13.36
C ILE A 194 -7.16 9.35 -14.61
N ASN A 195 -7.68 8.32 -15.30
CA ASN A 195 -8.39 8.45 -16.55
C ASN A 195 -9.85 8.00 -16.42
N PHE A 196 -10.76 8.95 -16.48
CA PHE A 196 -12.20 8.76 -16.37
C PHE A 196 -12.89 8.41 -17.69
N SER A 197 -12.18 8.35 -18.82
CA SER A 197 -12.79 8.12 -20.13
C SER A 197 -13.50 6.77 -20.26
N LYS A 198 -13.14 5.78 -19.42
CA LYS A 198 -13.82 4.48 -19.33
C LYS A 198 -15.14 4.53 -18.58
N ILE A 199 -15.36 5.57 -17.77
CA ILE A 199 -16.64 5.77 -17.10
C ILE A 199 -17.65 6.28 -18.14
N PRO A 200 -18.88 5.74 -18.20
CA PRO A 200 -19.90 6.24 -19.08
C PRO A 200 -20.11 7.74 -18.92
N HIS A 201 -20.29 8.45 -20.03
CA HIS A 201 -20.38 9.92 -20.02
C HIS A 201 -21.46 10.42 -19.05
N TYR A 202 -22.58 9.72 -18.99
CA TYR A 202 -23.72 10.02 -18.11
C TYR A 202 -23.32 10.09 -16.62
N TYR A 203 -22.44 9.18 -16.13
CA TYR A 203 -22.00 9.13 -14.73
C TYR A 203 -20.67 9.84 -14.46
N ARG A 204 -19.93 10.24 -15.49
CA ARG A 204 -18.55 10.72 -15.38
C ARG A 204 -18.40 11.92 -14.46
N TYR A 205 -19.30 12.88 -14.54
CA TYR A 205 -19.30 14.06 -13.66
C TYR A 205 -19.41 13.67 -12.18
N MET A 206 -20.38 12.81 -11.86
CA MET A 206 -20.61 12.33 -10.50
C MET A 206 -19.39 11.58 -9.92
N VAL A 207 -18.76 10.72 -10.74
CA VAL A 207 -17.53 10.02 -10.34
C VAL A 207 -16.38 11.01 -10.11
N LYS A 208 -16.22 12.03 -10.95
CA LYS A 208 -15.22 13.09 -10.74
C LYS A 208 -15.46 13.85 -9.42
N CYS A 209 -16.70 14.17 -9.11
CA CYS A 209 -17.05 14.81 -7.82
C CYS A 209 -16.66 13.93 -6.61
N TYR A 210 -16.94 12.63 -6.67
CA TYR A 210 -16.45 11.69 -5.66
C TYR A 210 -14.92 11.71 -5.56
N PHE A 211 -14.21 11.70 -6.69
CA PHE A 211 -12.75 11.73 -6.69
C PHE A 211 -12.18 13.04 -6.15
N LYS A 212 -12.82 14.19 -6.38
CA LYS A 212 -12.43 15.47 -5.75
C LYS A 212 -12.39 15.34 -4.21
N THR A 213 -13.31 14.60 -3.61
CA THR A 213 -13.35 14.44 -2.14
C THR A 213 -12.34 13.44 -1.61
N ILE A 214 -12.05 12.35 -2.33
CA ILE A 214 -11.15 11.31 -1.82
C ILE A 214 -9.67 11.58 -2.10
N ILE A 215 -9.35 12.41 -3.09
CA ILE A 215 -7.97 12.63 -3.54
C ILE A 215 -7.13 13.37 -2.48
N THR A 216 -7.76 14.19 -1.65
CA THR A 216 -7.15 14.86 -0.52
C THR A 216 -6.98 13.97 0.71
N LYS A 217 -7.73 12.88 0.80
CA LYS A 217 -7.76 11.95 1.94
C LYS A 217 -6.92 10.69 1.69
N LYS A 218 -6.96 10.15 0.48
CA LYS A 218 -6.30 8.89 0.09
C LYS A 218 -5.06 9.18 -0.79
N SER A 219 -4.10 8.24 -0.81
CA SER A 219 -2.96 8.37 -1.70
C SER A 219 -3.38 8.26 -3.17
N TRP A 220 -2.65 8.92 -4.08
CA TRP A 220 -2.90 8.88 -5.52
C TRP A 220 -3.04 7.46 -6.07
N ASN A 221 -2.13 6.58 -5.70
CA ASN A 221 -2.18 5.17 -6.13
C ASN A 221 -3.43 4.44 -5.64
N HIS A 222 -3.92 4.78 -4.45
CA HIS A 222 -5.16 4.22 -3.94
C HIS A 222 -6.36 4.72 -4.75
N CYS A 223 -6.39 6.01 -5.11
CA CYS A 223 -7.42 6.56 -5.99
C CYS A 223 -7.41 5.86 -7.37
N CYS A 224 -6.23 5.61 -7.95
CA CYS A 224 -6.11 4.82 -9.19
C CYS A 224 -6.69 3.41 -9.04
N GLN A 225 -6.47 2.75 -7.90
CA GLN A 225 -7.05 1.42 -7.64
C GLN A 225 -8.58 1.49 -7.51
N ILE A 226 -9.12 2.51 -6.84
CA ILE A 226 -10.56 2.72 -6.73
C ILE A 226 -11.17 2.90 -8.12
N LEU A 227 -10.59 3.79 -8.96
CA LEU A 227 -11.09 4.01 -10.31
C LEU A 227 -11.06 2.74 -11.16
N ASN A 228 -9.98 1.97 -11.09
CA ASN A 228 -9.90 0.71 -11.83
C ASN A 228 -11.03 -0.26 -11.44
N ASN A 229 -11.37 -0.35 -10.16
CA ASN A 229 -12.47 -1.20 -9.71
C ASN A 229 -13.85 -0.64 -10.14
N LEU A 230 -14.03 0.68 -10.10
CA LEU A 230 -15.23 1.31 -10.63
C LEU A 230 -15.35 1.11 -12.15
N ASN A 231 -14.26 1.20 -12.91
CA ASN A 231 -14.26 0.90 -14.34
C ASN A 231 -14.79 -0.51 -14.64
N TYR A 232 -14.36 -1.53 -13.86
CA TYR A 232 -14.88 -2.90 -14.02
C TYR A 232 -16.37 -3.00 -13.67
N PHE A 233 -16.81 -2.30 -12.64
CA PHE A 233 -18.23 -2.24 -12.28
C PHE A 233 -19.05 -1.63 -13.42
N PHE A 234 -18.66 -0.46 -13.92
CA PHE A 234 -19.34 0.20 -15.05
C PHE A 234 -19.29 -0.64 -16.32
N GLU A 235 -18.13 -1.21 -16.67
CA GLU A 235 -17.96 -2.05 -17.84
C GLU A 235 -18.91 -3.25 -17.81
N LYS A 236 -19.04 -3.90 -16.63
CA LYS A 236 -19.92 -5.06 -16.49
C LYS A 236 -21.40 -4.72 -16.65
N PHE A 237 -21.85 -3.62 -16.08
CA PHE A 237 -23.26 -3.23 -16.14
C PHE A 237 -23.63 -2.48 -17.42
N TYR A 238 -22.71 -1.71 -18.00
CA TYR A 238 -23.00 -0.84 -19.14
C TYR A 238 -22.87 -1.56 -20.51
N SER A 239 -22.15 -2.66 -20.59
CA SER A 239 -21.71 -3.22 -21.86
C SER A 239 -22.79 -3.89 -22.73
N ASN A 240 -23.98 -4.27 -22.23
CA ASN A 240 -24.92 -5.03 -23.09
C ASN A 240 -26.44 -4.93 -22.85
N LYS A 241 -26.91 -4.29 -21.78
CA LYS A 241 -28.37 -4.28 -21.48
C LYS A 241 -28.88 -3.10 -20.65
N TYR A 242 -28.00 -2.22 -20.16
CA TYR A 242 -28.39 -1.21 -19.20
C TYR A 242 -28.47 0.16 -19.87
N THR A 243 -29.55 0.87 -19.56
CA THR A 243 -29.75 2.27 -19.91
C THR A 243 -28.83 3.17 -19.13
N ASP A 244 -28.72 4.44 -19.52
CA ASP A 244 -27.94 5.44 -18.76
C ASP A 244 -28.39 5.58 -17.29
N GLU A 245 -29.59 5.09 -16.92
CA GLU A 245 -30.13 5.17 -15.54
C GLU A 245 -29.96 3.89 -14.72
N PHE A 246 -28.97 3.04 -15.02
CA PHE A 246 -28.85 1.74 -14.34
C PHE A 246 -28.51 1.86 -12.84
N ILE A 247 -27.74 2.86 -12.41
CA ILE A 247 -27.40 3.06 -10.99
C ILE A 247 -28.63 3.45 -10.19
N GLU A 248 -29.45 4.37 -10.73
CA GLU A 248 -30.69 4.83 -10.10
C GLU A 248 -31.68 3.69 -9.88
N ASN A 249 -31.72 2.77 -10.83
CA ASN A 249 -32.64 1.64 -10.83
C ASN A 249 -31.99 0.32 -10.36
N LEU A 250 -30.77 0.39 -9.79
CA LEU A 250 -30.03 -0.78 -9.34
C LEU A 250 -30.86 -1.62 -8.35
N SER A 251 -30.96 -2.91 -8.63
CA SER A 251 -31.68 -3.87 -7.80
C SER A 251 -30.72 -4.82 -7.08
N ARG A 252 -31.21 -5.49 -6.04
CA ARG A 252 -30.43 -6.55 -5.37
C ARG A 252 -30.04 -7.66 -6.35
N GLN A 253 -30.93 -8.04 -7.26
CA GLN A 253 -30.64 -9.06 -8.28
C GLN A 253 -29.46 -8.66 -9.19
N ASP A 254 -29.34 -7.38 -9.53
CA ASP A 254 -28.20 -6.90 -10.34
C ASP A 254 -26.90 -7.04 -9.58
N VAL A 255 -26.91 -6.73 -8.29
CA VAL A 255 -25.73 -6.93 -7.42
C VAL A 255 -25.38 -8.40 -7.29
N GLU A 256 -26.36 -9.31 -7.13
CA GLU A 256 -26.10 -10.76 -7.09
C GLU A 256 -25.47 -11.26 -8.39
N ASN A 257 -25.96 -10.79 -9.54
CA ASN A 257 -25.36 -11.09 -10.83
C ASN A 257 -23.91 -10.58 -10.93
N TYR A 258 -23.63 -9.39 -10.38
CA TYR A 258 -22.27 -8.86 -10.31
C TYR A 258 -21.36 -9.69 -9.41
N LEU A 259 -21.83 -10.10 -8.23
CA LEU A 259 -21.09 -10.95 -7.30
C LEU A 259 -20.80 -12.32 -7.92
N TYR A 260 -21.78 -12.92 -8.60
CA TYR A 260 -21.59 -14.18 -9.32
C TYR A 260 -20.53 -14.05 -10.41
N TRP A 261 -20.62 -13.01 -11.24
CA TRP A 261 -19.59 -12.73 -12.24
C TRP A 261 -18.20 -12.52 -11.62
N LEU A 262 -18.10 -11.73 -10.56
CA LEU A 262 -16.84 -11.45 -9.88
C LEU A 262 -16.18 -12.75 -9.35
N ASN A 263 -16.99 -13.66 -8.79
CA ASN A 263 -16.49 -14.93 -8.29
C ASN A 263 -16.00 -15.86 -9.38
N ASN A 264 -16.64 -15.86 -10.53
CA ASN A 264 -16.26 -16.68 -11.68
C ASN A 264 -15.04 -16.13 -12.41
N GLU A 265 -15.02 -14.82 -12.68
CA GLU A 265 -13.91 -14.17 -13.39
C GLU A 265 -12.61 -14.21 -12.57
N TYR A 266 -12.72 -14.05 -11.25
CA TYR A 266 -11.57 -14.01 -10.35
C TYR A 266 -11.52 -15.21 -9.40
N LYS A 267 -11.93 -16.41 -9.87
CA LYS A 267 -11.94 -17.64 -9.06
C LYS A 267 -10.57 -17.94 -8.42
N ASP A 268 -9.47 -17.65 -9.13
CA ASP A 268 -8.10 -17.92 -8.66
C ASP A 268 -7.53 -16.80 -7.76
N LYS A 269 -8.30 -15.72 -7.50
CA LYS A 269 -7.87 -14.64 -6.63
C LYS A 269 -8.36 -14.85 -5.21
N ASN A 270 -7.52 -14.40 -4.25
CA ASN A 270 -7.86 -14.49 -2.84
C ASN A 270 -9.04 -13.57 -2.46
N THR A 271 -9.68 -13.88 -1.34
CA THR A 271 -10.82 -13.14 -0.80
C THR A 271 -10.52 -11.66 -0.56
N THR A 272 -9.31 -11.31 -0.13
CA THR A 272 -8.87 -9.90 0.05
C THR A 272 -8.86 -9.13 -1.27
N TYR A 273 -8.58 -9.79 -2.40
CA TYR A 273 -8.64 -9.16 -3.71
C TYR A 273 -10.09 -8.89 -4.11
N LYS A 274 -10.96 -9.88 -3.98
CA LYS A 274 -12.39 -9.76 -4.31
C LYS A 274 -13.10 -8.74 -3.44
N SER A 275 -12.81 -8.71 -2.12
CA SER A 275 -13.44 -7.76 -1.20
C SER A 275 -13.21 -6.29 -1.57
N LYS A 276 -12.09 -5.95 -2.21
CA LYS A 276 -11.81 -4.59 -2.67
C LYS A 276 -12.77 -4.12 -3.75
N PHE A 277 -13.15 -4.99 -4.69
CA PHE A 277 -14.12 -4.66 -5.73
C PHE A 277 -15.45 -4.25 -5.13
N ILE A 278 -15.95 -5.07 -4.22
CA ILE A 278 -17.25 -4.86 -3.59
C ILE A 278 -17.21 -3.65 -2.67
N SER A 279 -16.18 -3.54 -1.82
CA SER A 279 -16.04 -2.43 -0.87
C SER A 279 -15.91 -1.07 -1.55
N TYR A 280 -15.18 -0.98 -2.66
CA TYR A 280 -15.03 0.31 -3.36
C TYR A 280 -16.31 0.72 -4.09
N VAL A 281 -17.04 -0.23 -4.68
CA VAL A 281 -18.34 0.04 -5.29
C VAL A 281 -19.33 0.46 -4.22
N ARG A 282 -19.43 -0.28 -3.11
CA ARG A 282 -20.30 0.06 -1.98
C ARG A 282 -20.02 1.46 -1.45
N THR A 283 -18.75 1.77 -1.15
CA THR A 283 -18.36 3.09 -0.63
C THR A 283 -18.68 4.22 -1.62
N PHE A 284 -18.55 3.98 -2.92
CA PHE A 284 -18.93 4.95 -3.94
C PHE A 284 -20.45 5.16 -3.97
N LEU A 285 -21.24 4.10 -4.00
CA LEU A 285 -22.70 4.17 -4.01
C LEU A 285 -23.24 4.83 -2.73
N GLU A 286 -22.71 4.48 -1.57
CA GLU A 286 -23.03 5.13 -0.29
C GLU A 286 -22.74 6.64 -0.34
N TYR A 287 -21.57 7.02 -0.87
CA TYR A 287 -21.21 8.43 -0.98
C TYR A 287 -22.18 9.22 -1.85
N ILE A 288 -22.50 8.72 -3.05
CA ILE A 288 -23.39 9.45 -3.95
C ILE A 288 -24.83 9.53 -3.42
N GLN A 289 -25.26 8.51 -2.68
CA GLN A 289 -26.58 8.51 -2.03
C GLN A 289 -26.62 9.49 -0.85
N MET A 290 -25.62 9.47 0.03
CA MET A 290 -25.51 10.41 1.16
C MET A 290 -25.36 11.86 0.70
N ALA A 291 -24.66 12.08 -0.41
CA ALA A 291 -24.51 13.41 -1.01
C ALA A 291 -25.71 13.83 -1.88
N GLN A 292 -26.76 13.00 -1.95
CA GLN A 292 -28.02 13.25 -2.65
C GLN A 292 -27.85 13.62 -4.12
N TYR A 293 -26.96 12.90 -4.83
CA TYR A 293 -26.85 13.05 -6.29
C TYR A 293 -28.10 12.52 -6.98
N ASP A 294 -28.59 13.21 -7.98
CA ASP A 294 -29.78 12.82 -8.78
C ASP A 294 -29.65 11.42 -9.38
N LYS A 295 -28.42 11.00 -9.68
CA LYS A 295 -28.11 9.70 -10.27
C LYS A 295 -27.70 8.65 -9.23
N ALA A 296 -28.01 8.85 -7.97
CA ALA A 296 -27.76 7.90 -6.91
C ALA A 296 -28.83 6.78 -6.93
N PRO A 297 -28.52 5.60 -6.34
CA PRO A 297 -29.51 4.54 -6.20
C PRO A 297 -30.77 5.02 -5.47
N LYS A 298 -31.93 4.71 -6.01
CA LYS A 298 -33.24 4.98 -5.36
C LYS A 298 -33.43 4.12 -4.11
N LYS A 299 -32.88 2.91 -4.10
CA LYS A 299 -32.86 2.01 -2.94
C LYS A 299 -31.66 2.30 -2.08
N GLU A 300 -31.82 2.19 -0.76
CA GLU A 300 -30.70 2.32 0.16
C GLU A 300 -29.61 1.28 -0.12
N VAL A 301 -28.34 1.71 -0.15
CA VAL A 301 -27.22 0.86 -0.53
C VAL A 301 -27.04 -0.31 0.42
N SER A 302 -27.44 -0.17 1.69
CA SER A 302 -27.45 -1.26 2.67
C SER A 302 -28.33 -2.45 2.28
N PHE A 303 -29.43 -2.21 1.51
CA PHE A 303 -30.30 -3.24 0.95
C PHE A 303 -29.83 -3.77 -0.41
N LEU A 304 -28.90 -3.09 -1.06
CA LEU A 304 -28.30 -3.53 -2.32
C LEU A 304 -27.08 -4.38 -2.11
N ILE A 305 -26.15 -3.95 -1.24
CA ILE A 305 -24.89 -4.63 -0.95
C ILE A 305 -24.81 -4.89 0.56
N PHE A 306 -25.01 -6.14 0.95
CA PHE A 306 -24.96 -6.54 2.34
C PHE A 306 -23.51 -6.57 2.87
N GLN A 307 -23.36 -6.49 4.19
CA GLN A 307 -22.04 -6.61 4.82
C GLN A 307 -21.39 -7.99 4.55
N ASP A 308 -22.21 -9.03 4.46
CA ASP A 308 -21.75 -10.39 4.22
C ASP A 308 -21.40 -10.68 2.75
N ASP A 309 -21.81 -9.82 1.80
CA ASP A 309 -21.36 -9.88 0.41
C ASP A 309 -19.86 -9.57 0.28
N ILE A 310 -19.29 -8.87 1.28
CA ILE A 310 -17.87 -8.55 1.30
C ILE A 310 -17.10 -9.71 1.91
N PRO A 311 -16.33 -10.48 1.11
CA PRO A 311 -15.63 -11.64 1.60
C PRO A 311 -14.67 -11.26 2.73
N LYS A 312 -14.79 -11.94 3.87
CA LYS A 312 -13.87 -11.79 4.99
C LYS A 312 -12.52 -12.40 4.62
N ARG A 313 -11.47 -11.79 5.12
CA ARG A 313 -10.11 -12.28 4.90
C ARG A 313 -9.96 -13.67 5.54
N GLU A 314 -9.71 -14.67 4.72
CA GLU A 314 -9.29 -15.98 5.20
C GLU A 314 -7.87 -15.88 5.77
N LEU A 315 -7.73 -16.22 7.03
CA LEU A 315 -6.43 -16.32 7.67
C LEU A 315 -5.94 -17.76 7.46
N ASN A 316 -4.72 -17.92 6.98
CA ASN A 316 -4.10 -19.24 6.95
C ASN A 316 -4.11 -19.80 8.40
N PRO A 317 -4.66 -20.99 8.66
CA PRO A 317 -4.66 -21.58 9.99
C PRO A 317 -3.24 -21.78 10.55
N ASP A 318 -2.26 -22.02 9.68
CA ASP A 318 -0.86 -22.11 10.06
C ASP A 318 -0.29 -20.72 10.39
N VAL A 319 0.01 -20.50 11.66
CA VAL A 319 0.55 -19.25 12.20
C VAL A 319 1.93 -18.94 11.59
N ILE A 320 2.75 -19.96 11.38
CA ILE A 320 4.10 -19.83 10.80
C ILE A 320 4.01 -19.32 9.37
N LYS A 321 3.11 -19.89 8.56
CA LYS A 321 2.86 -19.41 7.18
C LYS A 321 2.23 -18.01 7.14
N ARG A 322 1.48 -17.59 8.17
CA ARG A 322 0.98 -16.22 8.31
C ARG A 322 2.10 -15.21 8.52
N ALA A 323 3.06 -15.52 9.36
CA ALA A 323 4.10 -14.59 9.79
C ALA A 323 5.11 -14.25 8.67
N LYS A 324 5.28 -15.13 7.67
CA LYS A 324 6.10 -14.91 6.48
C LYS A 324 7.55 -14.49 6.77
N PHE A 325 8.10 -14.94 7.88
CA PHE A 325 9.52 -14.72 8.18
C PHE A 325 10.42 -15.60 7.31
N ILE A 326 11.67 -15.22 7.20
CA ILE A 326 12.68 -15.97 6.45
C ILE A 326 13.19 -17.10 7.35
N PRO A 327 13.16 -18.36 6.91
CA PRO A 327 13.75 -19.47 7.65
C PRO A 327 15.23 -19.21 7.94
N GLU A 328 15.71 -19.60 9.13
CA GLU A 328 17.06 -19.30 9.59
C GLU A 328 18.18 -19.80 8.64
N PRO A 329 18.10 -21.02 8.06
CA PRO A 329 19.13 -21.49 7.11
C PRO A 329 19.21 -20.62 5.85
N ILE A 330 18.05 -20.12 5.37
CA ILE A 330 17.98 -19.22 4.22
C ILE A 330 18.52 -17.85 4.58
N LEU A 331 18.15 -17.35 5.76
CA LEU A 331 18.60 -16.05 6.25
C LEU A 331 20.12 -16.00 6.37
N LYS A 332 20.75 -17.03 6.94
CA LYS A 332 22.22 -17.17 7.00
C LYS A 332 22.86 -17.16 5.62
N GLN A 333 22.26 -17.85 4.64
CA GLN A 333 22.77 -17.82 3.28
C GLN A 333 22.66 -16.43 2.64
N LEU A 334 21.53 -15.73 2.85
CA LEU A 334 21.34 -14.37 2.36
C LEU A 334 22.36 -13.41 2.98
N ASP A 335 22.51 -13.43 4.32
CA ASP A 335 23.41 -12.55 5.05
C ASP A 335 24.89 -12.80 4.65
N ASN A 336 25.30 -14.04 4.43
CA ASN A 336 26.64 -14.39 3.98
C ASN A 336 26.95 -13.93 2.54
N ASN A 337 25.96 -13.83 1.68
CA ASN A 337 26.12 -13.47 0.25
C ASN A 337 25.76 -12.02 -0.06
N ILE A 338 25.38 -11.20 0.94
CA ILE A 338 24.92 -9.85 0.68
C ILE A 338 26.04 -8.91 0.22
N MET A 339 27.28 -9.15 0.67
CA MET A 339 28.43 -8.32 0.30
C MET A 339 28.82 -8.49 -1.18
N ASP A 340 28.39 -9.57 -1.82
CA ASP A 340 28.67 -9.89 -3.23
C ASP A 340 27.59 -9.36 -4.19
N LEU A 341 26.70 -8.46 -3.78
CA LEU A 341 25.71 -7.90 -4.70
C LEU A 341 26.38 -7.17 -5.86
N ASP A 342 25.93 -7.45 -7.09
CA ASP A 342 26.34 -6.76 -8.31
C ASP A 342 26.08 -5.25 -8.33
N ARG A 343 25.27 -4.77 -7.38
CA ARG A 343 24.96 -3.36 -7.15
C ARG A 343 25.27 -2.99 -5.70
N PRO A 344 26.52 -2.63 -5.37
CA PRO A 344 26.96 -2.40 -3.98
C PRO A 344 26.19 -1.31 -3.24
N GLN A 345 25.58 -0.35 -3.97
CA GLN A 345 24.76 0.71 -3.36
C GLN A 345 23.53 0.19 -2.61
N PHE A 346 23.11 -1.06 -2.84
CA PHE A 346 22.00 -1.68 -2.13
C PHE A 346 22.41 -2.45 -0.87
N ILE A 347 23.69 -2.67 -0.65
CA ILE A 347 24.19 -3.38 0.55
C ILE A 347 23.81 -2.66 1.83
N PRO A 348 24.08 -1.35 2.00
CA PRO A 348 23.68 -0.62 3.21
C PRO A 348 22.17 -0.65 3.46
N ILE A 349 21.37 -0.62 2.38
CA ILE A 349 19.90 -0.66 2.47
C ILE A 349 19.44 -2.02 3.00
N TYR A 350 20.02 -3.11 2.51
CA TYR A 350 19.71 -4.45 3.00
C TYR A 350 20.08 -4.60 4.48
N ILE A 351 21.28 -4.17 4.87
CA ILE A 351 21.76 -4.26 6.26
C ILE A 351 20.83 -3.46 7.18
N LEU A 352 20.44 -2.24 6.81
CA LEU A 352 19.47 -1.45 7.58
C LEU A 352 18.11 -2.13 7.69
N LEU A 353 17.59 -2.72 6.61
CA LEU A 353 16.34 -3.48 6.64
C LEU A 353 16.43 -4.67 7.60
N ARG A 354 17.57 -5.37 7.59
CA ARG A 354 17.86 -6.55 8.39
C ARG A 354 17.97 -6.22 9.88
N GLU A 355 18.70 -5.16 10.22
CA GLU A 355 18.96 -4.77 11.60
C GLU A 355 17.82 -4.01 12.27
N THR A 356 17.12 -3.16 11.53
CA THR A 356 16.05 -2.33 12.11
C THR A 356 14.65 -2.92 11.97
N GLY A 357 14.40 -3.76 10.95
CA GLY A 357 13.06 -4.21 10.59
C GLY A 357 12.17 -3.10 10.05
N TRP A 358 12.71 -1.93 9.68
CA TRP A 358 11.93 -0.82 9.14
C TRP A 358 11.35 -1.15 7.76
N ARG A 359 10.33 -0.38 7.34
CA ARG A 359 9.81 -0.54 5.97
C ARG A 359 10.85 -0.09 4.96
N GLY A 360 10.94 -0.79 3.83
CA GLY A 360 11.87 -0.41 2.76
C GLY A 360 11.66 1.03 2.25
N THR A 361 10.44 1.55 2.32
CA THR A 361 10.14 2.95 1.98
C THR A 361 10.73 3.93 2.99
N ASP A 362 10.75 3.58 4.27
CA ASP A 362 11.26 4.44 5.33
C ASP A 362 12.78 4.58 5.20
N ILE A 363 13.48 3.46 4.97
CA ILE A 363 14.93 3.47 4.76
C ILE A 363 15.33 4.21 3.47
N LEU A 364 14.61 3.97 2.37
CA LEU A 364 14.90 4.64 1.10
C LEU A 364 14.63 6.15 1.14
N ASN A 365 13.76 6.61 2.04
CA ASN A 365 13.47 8.04 2.23
C ASN A 365 14.35 8.73 3.30
N LEU A 366 15.32 8.05 3.90
CA LEU A 366 16.25 8.67 4.83
C LEU A 366 16.98 9.84 4.17
N ARG A 367 17.23 10.90 4.95
CA ARG A 367 17.95 12.10 4.52
C ARG A 367 19.33 12.11 5.16
N TYR A 368 20.38 12.38 4.38
CA TYR A 368 21.74 12.32 4.90
C TYR A 368 22.09 13.41 5.93
N HIS A 369 21.32 14.51 5.99
CA HIS A 369 21.56 15.60 6.92
C HIS A 369 21.01 15.34 8.33
N ASN A 370 20.00 14.47 8.46
CA ASN A 370 19.35 14.15 9.75
C ASN A 370 19.01 12.66 9.92
N CYS A 371 19.58 11.76 9.11
CA CYS A 371 19.25 10.34 9.20
C CYS A 371 19.64 9.71 10.54
N LEU A 372 20.71 10.15 11.17
CA LEU A 372 21.08 9.67 12.51
C LEU A 372 20.06 10.13 13.55
N GLU A 373 19.59 11.37 13.50
CA GLU A 373 18.51 11.87 14.35
C GLU A 373 17.21 11.16 14.06
N GLN A 374 16.87 10.93 12.78
CA GLN A 374 15.69 10.16 12.40
C GLN A 374 15.74 8.72 12.89
N ILE A 375 16.90 8.09 12.83
CA ILE A 375 17.10 6.75 13.36
C ILE A 375 17.05 6.77 14.90
N TRP A 376 17.58 7.80 15.53
CA TRP A 376 17.70 7.93 16.98
C TRP A 376 16.40 8.42 17.64
N ASN A 377 15.84 9.53 17.16
CA ASN A 377 14.66 10.16 17.77
C ASN A 377 13.37 9.37 17.60
N ASN A 378 13.25 8.56 16.54
CA ASN A 378 12.02 7.80 16.33
C ASN A 378 11.97 6.49 17.12
N LYS A 379 13.07 5.96 17.69
CA LYS A 379 13.00 4.57 18.15
C LYS A 379 14.01 4.13 19.20
N GLU A 380 14.74 4.96 19.87
CA GLU A 380 15.73 4.56 20.93
C GLU A 380 16.56 3.31 20.56
N GLN A 381 16.70 3.03 19.26
CA GLN A 381 17.36 1.84 18.79
C GLN A 381 18.85 2.11 18.65
N GLN A 382 19.65 1.60 19.58
CA GLN A 382 21.11 1.56 19.42
C GLN A 382 21.45 0.69 18.20
N LEU A 383 21.95 1.32 17.15
CA LEU A 383 22.59 0.58 16.07
C LEU A 383 23.88 -0.03 16.60
N LYS A 384 24.13 -1.30 16.24
CA LYS A 384 25.44 -1.91 16.49
C LYS A 384 26.52 -1.04 15.86
N ASP A 385 27.68 -0.89 16.50
CA ASP A 385 28.75 0.00 16.06
C ASP A 385 29.10 -0.12 14.58
N LYS A 386 29.20 -1.34 14.07
CA LYS A 386 29.47 -1.60 12.65
C LYS A 386 28.40 -1.06 11.71
N VAL A 387 27.12 -1.08 12.11
CA VAL A 387 26.01 -0.55 11.32
C VAL A 387 26.04 0.98 11.36
N ALA A 388 26.35 1.56 12.51
CA ALA A 388 26.54 3.01 12.67
C ALA A 388 27.68 3.52 11.78
N GLU A 389 28.83 2.86 11.75
CA GLU A 389 29.93 3.18 10.85
C GLU A 389 29.53 3.11 9.36
N MET A 390 28.79 2.07 8.98
CA MET A 390 28.29 1.93 7.60
C MET A 390 27.36 3.07 7.22
N VAL A 391 26.45 3.49 8.12
CA VAL A 391 25.57 4.63 7.91
C VAL A 391 26.39 5.90 7.76
N GLN A 392 27.38 6.12 8.62
CA GLN A 392 28.28 7.27 8.55
C GLN A 392 29.05 7.33 7.23
N LYS A 393 29.58 6.21 6.75
CA LYS A 393 30.22 6.10 5.41
C LYS A 393 29.23 6.43 4.30
N SER A 394 27.98 5.97 4.42
CA SER A 394 26.92 6.27 3.45
C SER A 394 26.56 7.76 3.45
N ILE A 395 26.52 8.41 4.61
CA ILE A 395 26.30 9.87 4.74
C ILE A 395 27.43 10.64 4.05
N TYR A 396 28.67 10.26 4.32
CA TYR A 396 29.83 10.90 3.71
C TYR A 396 29.78 10.82 2.18
N LYS A 397 29.57 9.62 1.67
CA LYS A 397 29.43 9.40 0.24
C LYS A 397 28.26 10.15 -0.38
N ALA A 398 27.12 10.21 0.31
CA ALA A 398 25.95 10.95 -0.17
C ALA A 398 26.22 12.48 -0.22
N LYS A 399 26.95 13.03 0.77
CA LYS A 399 27.35 14.44 0.78
C LYS A 399 28.33 14.76 -0.35
N GLU A 400 29.29 13.88 -0.61
CA GLU A 400 30.27 14.02 -1.68
C GLU A 400 29.62 14.04 -3.09
N LEU A 401 28.67 13.13 -3.34
CA LEU A 401 28.04 12.97 -4.65
C LEU A 401 26.84 13.91 -4.89
N SER A 402 26.29 14.51 -3.84
CA SER A 402 25.07 15.32 -3.94
C SER A 402 25.36 16.78 -4.33
N THR A 403 24.59 17.27 -5.29
CA THR A 403 24.49 18.68 -5.64
C THR A 403 23.03 19.14 -5.48
N GLU A 404 22.79 20.45 -5.48
CA GLU A 404 21.43 21.01 -5.47
C GLU A 404 20.59 20.52 -6.67
N GLU A 405 21.24 20.22 -7.79
CA GLU A 405 20.59 19.75 -9.01
C GLU A 405 20.27 18.25 -8.98
N ASN A 406 21.20 17.41 -8.49
CA ASN A 406 21.06 15.95 -8.55
C ASN A 406 20.39 15.34 -7.31
N ASN A 407 20.40 16.03 -6.15
CA ASN A 407 19.76 15.55 -4.91
C ASN A 407 19.18 16.71 -4.06
N PRO A 408 18.24 17.52 -4.60
CA PRO A 408 17.67 18.69 -3.91
C PRO A 408 16.97 18.33 -2.59
N LYS A 409 16.52 17.09 -2.44
CA LYS A 409 15.86 16.58 -1.24
C LYS A 409 16.81 15.91 -0.26
N LYS A 410 18.12 15.88 -0.53
CA LYS A 410 19.16 15.34 0.36
C LYS A 410 18.95 13.89 0.79
N TYR A 411 18.48 13.03 -0.13
CA TYR A 411 18.32 11.60 0.16
C TYR A 411 19.66 10.92 0.47
N LEU A 412 19.66 10.00 1.42
CA LEU A 412 20.84 9.20 1.76
C LEU A 412 21.19 8.18 0.66
N PHE A 413 20.17 7.60 0.05
CA PHE A 413 20.28 6.59 -1.00
C PHE A 413 19.62 7.12 -2.28
N ASP A 414 20.29 8.01 -2.98
CA ASP A 414 19.76 8.69 -4.15
C ASP A 414 20.18 8.08 -5.48
N THR A 415 19.47 8.45 -6.53
CA THR A 415 19.84 8.18 -7.92
C THR A 415 20.41 9.47 -8.52
N TYR A 416 21.72 9.53 -8.66
CA TYR A 416 22.42 10.74 -9.06
C TYR A 416 22.35 11.03 -10.55
N GLU A 417 22.00 10.04 -11.37
CA GLU A 417 22.01 10.12 -12.84
C GLU A 417 20.75 9.52 -13.48
N GLY A 418 20.52 9.87 -14.74
CA GLY A 418 19.46 9.32 -15.57
C GLY A 418 18.06 9.83 -15.22
N LYS A 419 17.02 9.13 -15.71
CA LYS A 419 15.60 9.53 -15.59
C LYS A 419 15.09 9.66 -14.16
N LEU A 420 15.76 9.03 -13.22
CA LEU A 420 15.39 9.02 -11.81
C LEU A 420 16.28 9.92 -10.95
N LYS A 421 17.10 10.79 -11.58
CA LYS A 421 17.94 11.79 -10.90
C LYS A 421 17.14 12.55 -9.85
N GLY A 422 17.69 12.67 -8.64
CA GLY A 422 17.06 13.35 -7.52
C GLY A 422 15.92 12.56 -6.82
N LYS A 423 15.85 11.25 -7.07
CA LYS A 423 14.88 10.37 -6.43
C LYS A 423 15.57 9.20 -5.73
N PRO A 424 15.05 8.73 -4.60
CA PRO A 424 15.64 7.61 -3.88
C PRO A 424 15.77 6.37 -4.78
N LEU A 425 16.74 5.53 -4.47
CA LEU A 425 16.90 4.24 -5.15
C LEU A 425 15.59 3.44 -5.17
N ALA A 426 15.29 2.81 -6.29
CA ALA A 426 14.02 2.13 -6.47
C ALA A 426 13.94 0.80 -5.70
N LYS A 427 12.91 0.63 -4.90
CA LYS A 427 12.61 -0.63 -4.18
C LYS A 427 12.52 -1.84 -5.11
N ALA A 428 11.97 -1.68 -6.32
CA ALA A 428 11.85 -2.75 -7.30
C ALA A 428 13.24 -3.23 -7.78
N THR A 429 14.18 -2.30 -7.95
CA THR A 429 15.56 -2.62 -8.36
C THR A 429 16.28 -3.39 -7.25
N LEU A 430 16.17 -2.96 -5.98
CA LEU A 430 16.69 -3.70 -4.84
C LEU A 430 16.16 -5.13 -4.81
N LEU A 431 14.84 -5.30 -4.94
CA LEU A 431 14.22 -6.63 -4.95
C LEU A 431 14.73 -7.51 -6.10
N THR A 432 14.88 -6.93 -7.29
CA THR A 432 15.39 -7.65 -8.47
C THR A 432 16.85 -8.06 -8.29
N THR A 433 17.68 -7.20 -7.71
CA THR A 433 19.08 -7.45 -7.39
C THR A 433 19.23 -8.63 -6.41
N ILE A 434 18.44 -8.62 -5.31
CA ILE A 434 18.47 -9.73 -4.35
C ILE A 434 17.95 -11.04 -4.98
N LYS A 435 16.87 -10.99 -5.75
CA LYS A 435 16.35 -12.19 -6.45
C LYS A 435 17.34 -12.77 -7.44
N ARG A 436 18.11 -11.92 -8.12
CA ARG A 436 19.18 -12.38 -9.02
C ARG A 436 20.27 -13.08 -8.23
N ARG A 437 20.72 -12.53 -7.09
CA ARG A 437 21.70 -13.17 -6.21
C ARG A 437 21.21 -14.53 -5.68
N ILE A 438 19.95 -14.63 -5.29
CA ILE A 438 19.32 -15.90 -4.88
C ILE A 438 19.43 -16.95 -5.98
N LYS A 439 19.16 -16.54 -7.23
CA LYS A 439 19.27 -17.45 -8.39
C LYS A 439 20.73 -17.85 -8.68
N GLU A 440 21.67 -16.91 -8.60
CA GLU A 440 23.11 -17.15 -8.85
C GLU A 440 23.73 -18.09 -7.80
N LYS A 441 23.30 -17.97 -6.55
CA LYS A 441 23.80 -18.80 -5.43
C LYS A 441 22.92 -20.02 -5.16
N ASP A 442 21.90 -20.27 -6.00
CA ASP A 442 20.96 -21.40 -5.92
C ASP A 442 20.35 -21.58 -4.51
N ILE A 443 19.93 -20.47 -3.89
CA ILE A 443 19.33 -20.50 -2.54
C ILE A 443 17.90 -21.06 -2.65
N ARG A 444 17.67 -22.25 -2.08
CA ARG A 444 16.42 -22.99 -2.17
C ARG A 444 15.69 -23.06 -0.83
N ASP A 445 14.38 -23.16 -0.89
CA ASP A 445 13.54 -23.41 0.28
C ASP A 445 13.49 -24.93 0.64
N VAL A 446 12.75 -25.25 1.67
CA VAL A 446 12.60 -26.65 2.17
C VAL A 446 11.93 -27.58 1.16
N ASN A 447 11.26 -27.06 0.14
CA ASN A 447 10.63 -27.83 -0.91
C ASN A 447 11.55 -28.04 -2.13
N GLY A 448 12.76 -27.49 -2.10
CA GLY A 448 13.72 -27.52 -3.21
C GLY A 448 13.49 -26.48 -4.28
N ASP A 449 12.51 -25.56 -4.11
CA ASP A 449 12.26 -24.45 -5.02
C ASP A 449 13.18 -23.27 -4.73
N LEU A 450 13.50 -22.46 -5.75
CA LEU A 450 14.23 -21.20 -5.55
C LEU A 450 13.46 -20.29 -4.55
N TYR A 451 14.16 -19.85 -3.52
CA TYR A 451 13.52 -19.09 -2.44
C TYR A 451 12.82 -17.81 -2.96
N HIS A 452 11.52 -17.70 -2.68
CA HIS A 452 10.72 -16.55 -3.07
C HIS A 452 10.87 -15.38 -2.08
N PHE A 453 11.91 -14.57 -2.26
CA PHE A 453 12.24 -13.45 -1.39
C PHE A 453 11.26 -12.28 -1.54
N ARG A 454 10.89 -11.70 -0.40
CA ARG A 454 10.11 -10.46 -0.27
C ARG A 454 10.78 -9.53 0.73
N LEU A 455 10.98 -8.25 0.39
CA LEU A 455 11.61 -7.29 1.30
C LEU A 455 10.91 -7.18 2.67
N HIS A 456 9.58 -7.33 2.68
CA HIS A 456 8.82 -7.26 3.93
C HIS A 456 9.08 -8.46 4.85
N SER A 457 9.60 -9.57 4.33
CA SER A 457 9.96 -10.73 5.12
C SER A 457 11.14 -10.45 6.07
N LEU A 458 12.08 -9.56 5.72
CA LEU A 458 13.14 -9.11 6.64
C LEU A 458 12.55 -8.46 7.90
N ARG A 459 11.52 -7.63 7.72
CA ARG A 459 10.80 -7.01 8.85
C ARG A 459 10.09 -8.05 9.72
N HIS A 460 9.45 -9.04 9.12
CA HIS A 460 8.83 -10.14 9.87
C HIS A 460 9.89 -10.92 10.64
N THR A 461 11.04 -11.22 10.02
CA THR A 461 12.15 -11.91 10.66
C THR A 461 12.71 -11.11 11.85
N ARG A 462 12.95 -9.81 11.66
CA ARG A 462 13.46 -8.96 12.74
C ARG A 462 12.47 -8.81 13.89
N ALA A 463 11.18 -8.68 13.58
CA ALA A 463 10.14 -8.65 14.61
C ALA A 463 10.08 -9.95 15.42
N LYS A 464 10.26 -11.10 14.75
CA LYS A 464 10.40 -12.40 15.42
C LYS A 464 11.60 -12.42 16.35
N GLU A 465 12.77 -12.00 15.88
CA GLU A 465 13.99 -11.94 16.67
C GLU A 465 13.84 -11.05 17.93
N TYR A 466 13.15 -9.91 17.83
CA TYR A 466 12.85 -9.07 18.99
C TYR A 466 11.97 -9.80 20.02
N VAL A 467 10.97 -10.55 19.57
CA VAL A 467 10.15 -11.37 20.48
C VAL A 467 10.99 -12.46 21.13
N GLU A 468 11.86 -13.15 20.38
CA GLU A 468 12.75 -14.19 20.89
C GLU A 468 13.76 -13.65 21.91
N GLN A 469 14.21 -12.40 21.73
CA GLN A 469 15.06 -11.68 22.68
C GLN A 469 14.30 -11.20 23.93
N GLY A 470 12.97 -11.42 24.01
CA GLY A 470 12.16 -11.06 25.15
C GLY A 470 11.69 -9.62 25.20
N MET A 471 11.78 -8.90 24.07
CA MET A 471 11.31 -7.53 24.00
C MET A 471 9.78 -7.46 24.09
N GLY A 472 9.26 -6.57 24.92
CA GLY A 472 7.81 -6.37 25.08
C GLY A 472 7.13 -5.95 23.77
N ILE A 473 5.91 -6.46 23.53
CA ILE A 473 5.16 -6.23 22.27
C ILE A 473 4.91 -4.74 22.00
N SER A 474 4.67 -3.94 23.04
CA SER A 474 4.49 -2.49 22.94
C SER A 474 5.75 -1.78 22.44
N ILE A 475 6.92 -2.20 22.91
CA ILE A 475 8.22 -1.69 22.46
C ILE A 475 8.45 -2.08 20.99
N ILE A 476 8.19 -3.33 20.62
CA ILE A 476 8.29 -3.81 19.24
C ILE A 476 7.33 -3.02 18.33
N GLN A 477 6.11 -2.72 18.81
CA GLN A 477 5.16 -1.87 18.09
C GLN A 477 5.75 -0.49 17.79
N GLN A 478 6.36 0.14 18.76
CA GLN A 478 6.99 1.46 18.62
C GLN A 478 8.19 1.40 17.67
N ILE A 479 9.12 0.46 17.86
CA ILE A 479 10.29 0.27 17.01
C ILE A 479 9.89 0.07 15.54
N LEU A 480 8.90 -0.75 15.30
CA LEU A 480 8.40 -1.01 13.95
C LEU A 480 7.48 0.10 13.43
N GLY A 481 6.97 1.01 14.25
CA GLY A 481 6.02 2.05 13.86
C GLY A 481 4.71 1.45 13.37
N HIS A 482 4.12 0.53 14.14
CA HIS A 482 2.79 -0.01 13.88
C HIS A 482 1.74 0.89 14.51
N GLN A 483 0.68 1.20 13.74
CA GLN A 483 -0.43 2.04 14.21
C GLN A 483 -1.33 1.34 15.24
N SER A 484 -1.35 0.00 15.24
CA SER A 484 -2.13 -0.78 16.19
C SER A 484 -1.32 -1.96 16.74
N LEU A 485 -1.62 -2.35 17.97
CA LEU A 485 -1.00 -3.51 18.62
C LEU A 485 -1.29 -4.80 17.84
N GLN A 486 -2.48 -4.93 17.25
CA GLN A 486 -2.86 -6.08 16.43
C GLN A 486 -1.88 -6.36 15.27
N MET A 487 -1.26 -5.31 14.70
CA MET A 487 -0.24 -5.48 13.66
C MET A 487 1.04 -6.11 14.20
N THR A 488 1.29 -6.03 15.51
CA THR A 488 2.48 -6.56 16.17
C THR A 488 2.22 -7.94 16.78
N VAL A 489 1.03 -8.20 17.27
CA VAL A 489 0.63 -9.48 17.89
C VAL A 489 0.87 -10.68 16.96
N HIS A 490 0.77 -10.50 15.64
CA HIS A 490 1.10 -11.56 14.67
C HIS A 490 2.54 -12.08 14.78
N TYR A 491 3.45 -11.32 15.38
CA TYR A 491 4.83 -11.75 15.61
C TYR A 491 5.00 -12.43 16.97
N ALA A 492 4.15 -12.10 17.93
CA ALA A 492 4.17 -12.69 19.26
C ALA A 492 3.77 -14.16 19.29
N THR A 493 3.03 -14.62 18.27
CA THR A 493 2.61 -16.03 18.16
C THR A 493 3.73 -16.95 17.63
N VAL A 494 4.97 -16.51 17.66
CA VAL A 494 5.96 -17.06 16.74
C VAL A 494 6.84 -18.15 17.29
N THR A 495 6.97 -18.34 18.58
CA THR A 495 7.68 -19.54 19.06
C THR A 495 7.06 -20.05 20.34
N GLU A 496 6.24 -21.07 20.19
CA GLU A 496 5.76 -21.89 21.32
C GLU A 496 6.92 -22.26 22.25
N ASN A 497 8.10 -22.56 21.72
CA ASN A 497 9.26 -22.95 22.49
C ASN A 497 9.84 -21.82 23.34
N VAL A 498 9.98 -20.59 22.83
CA VAL A 498 10.53 -19.46 23.60
C VAL A 498 9.54 -18.95 24.65
N LEU A 499 8.25 -18.96 24.29
CA LEU A 499 7.19 -18.64 25.25
C LEU A 499 7.10 -19.72 26.34
N TYR A 500 7.23 -20.99 25.94
CA TYR A 500 7.27 -22.12 26.85
C TYR A 500 8.47 -22.06 27.81
N GLU A 501 9.69 -21.82 27.30
CA GLU A 501 10.89 -21.68 28.13
C GLU A 501 10.79 -20.49 29.09
N LYS A 502 10.26 -19.37 28.65
CA LYS A 502 10.05 -18.21 29.54
C LYS A 502 8.99 -18.47 30.60
N TRP A 503 7.92 -19.15 30.22
CA TRP A 503 6.87 -19.51 31.15
C TRP A 503 7.38 -20.56 32.16
N LYS A 504 8.21 -21.53 31.74
CA LYS A 504 8.86 -22.53 32.59
C LYS A 504 9.84 -21.90 33.59
N ASN A 505 10.50 -20.82 33.18
CA ASN A 505 11.47 -20.08 34.00
C ASN A 505 10.85 -18.97 34.85
N THR A 506 9.52 -18.86 34.90
CA THR A 506 8.85 -17.95 35.87
C THR A 506 8.93 -18.60 37.26
N GLU A 507 9.59 -17.94 38.19
CA GLU A 507 10.10 -18.51 39.47
C GLU A 507 9.03 -19.11 40.40
N ASP A 508 7.72 -18.86 40.15
CA ASP A 508 6.60 -19.28 41.00
C ASP A 508 5.64 -20.29 40.37
N LEU A 509 6.10 -21.16 39.48
CA LEU A 509 5.25 -22.19 38.86
C LEU A 509 5.07 -23.38 39.80
N GLU A 510 4.14 -23.29 40.74
CA GLU A 510 3.59 -24.45 41.42
C GLU A 510 2.39 -25.00 40.66
N LEU A 511 2.54 -26.18 40.08
CA LEU A 511 1.44 -26.90 39.46
C LEU A 511 0.92 -27.99 40.40
N PHE A 512 -0.40 -28.01 40.59
CA PHE A 512 -1.08 -29.01 41.38
C PHE A 512 -2.01 -29.82 40.47
N LYS A 513 -1.93 -31.13 40.55
CA LYS A 513 -2.82 -32.07 39.94
C LYS A 513 -3.95 -32.39 40.89
N VAL A 514 -5.19 -32.33 40.44
CA VAL A 514 -6.34 -32.81 41.20
C VAL A 514 -6.45 -34.33 40.99
N ASP A 515 -6.31 -35.10 42.03
CA ASP A 515 -6.66 -36.51 41.97
C ASP A 515 -8.18 -36.60 41.84
N THR A 516 -8.65 -37.14 40.74
CA THR A 516 -10.09 -37.29 40.44
C THR A 516 -10.81 -38.28 41.35
N LYS A 517 -10.08 -39.08 42.17
CA LYS A 517 -10.66 -40.08 43.09
C LYS A 517 -10.80 -39.52 44.51
N THR A 518 -9.81 -38.76 44.97
CA THR A 518 -9.79 -38.22 46.35
C THR A 518 -10.15 -36.75 46.44
N ASN A 519 -10.17 -36.06 45.30
CA ASN A 519 -10.33 -34.60 45.19
C ASN A 519 -9.22 -33.81 45.87
N ASP A 520 -8.10 -34.45 46.23
CA ASP A 520 -6.94 -33.82 46.85
C ASP A 520 -6.01 -33.20 45.80
N LEU A 521 -5.25 -32.21 46.21
CA LEU A 521 -4.21 -31.53 45.41
C LEU A 521 -2.86 -32.20 45.68
N GLU A 522 -2.36 -32.80 44.60
CA GLU A 522 -1.02 -33.36 44.61
C GLU A 522 -0.07 -32.41 43.87
N LYS A 523 1.03 -31.98 44.55
CA LYS A 523 2.03 -31.13 43.93
C LYS A 523 2.75 -31.95 42.84
N VAL A 524 2.75 -31.45 41.62
CA VAL A 524 3.40 -32.13 40.49
C VAL A 524 4.89 -31.82 40.52
N ASP A 525 5.69 -32.89 40.49
CA ASP A 525 7.14 -32.75 40.31
C ASP A 525 7.43 -32.25 38.85
N LEU A 526 7.82 -30.98 38.73
CA LEU A 526 8.04 -30.31 37.44
C LEU A 526 9.31 -30.83 36.72
N THR A 527 10.13 -31.62 37.42
CA THR A 527 11.36 -32.21 36.86
C THR A 527 11.13 -33.59 36.24
N SER A 528 9.93 -34.16 36.42
CA SER A 528 9.57 -35.44 35.85
C SER A 528 9.02 -35.27 34.43
N ASP A 529 9.15 -36.28 33.54
CA ASP A 529 8.60 -36.31 32.19
C ASP A 529 7.07 -36.11 32.19
N ALA A 530 6.39 -36.61 33.21
CA ALA A 530 4.94 -36.44 33.38
C ALA A 530 4.59 -35.01 33.78
N GLY A 531 5.42 -34.37 34.62
CA GLY A 531 5.32 -32.96 35.00
C GLY A 531 5.56 -32.06 33.81
N GLU A 532 6.58 -32.32 33.02
CA GLU A 532 6.90 -31.54 31.83
C GLU A 532 5.80 -31.59 30.75
N ASN A 533 5.21 -32.75 30.53
CA ASN A 533 4.06 -32.92 29.65
C ASN A 533 2.81 -32.19 30.16
N LEU A 534 2.57 -32.17 31.46
CA LEU A 534 1.43 -31.46 32.07
C LEU A 534 1.65 -29.93 31.97
N ILE A 535 2.88 -29.44 32.20
CA ILE A 535 3.26 -28.04 32.01
C ILE A 535 3.01 -27.62 30.58
N ARG A 536 3.43 -28.45 29.62
CA ARG A 536 3.27 -28.15 28.18
C ARG A 536 1.80 -28.13 27.79
N TYR A 537 0.99 -29.02 28.31
CA TYR A 537 -0.45 -29.06 28.08
C TYR A 537 -1.16 -27.80 28.63
N GLU A 538 -0.88 -27.44 29.88
CA GLU A 538 -1.46 -26.23 30.50
C GLU A 538 -0.97 -24.95 29.83
N TYR A 539 0.30 -24.88 29.40
CA TYR A 539 0.82 -23.77 28.62
C TYR A 539 0.08 -23.61 27.29
N VAL A 540 -0.08 -24.69 26.52
CA VAL A 540 -0.81 -24.67 25.25
C VAL A 540 -2.27 -24.28 25.47
N LYS A 541 -2.91 -24.82 26.50
CA LYS A 541 -4.29 -24.52 26.85
C LYS A 541 -4.47 -23.04 27.27
N LYS A 542 -3.54 -22.49 28.05
CA LYS A 542 -3.59 -21.10 28.52
C LYS A 542 -3.28 -20.08 27.42
N ASN A 543 -2.36 -20.38 26.53
CA ASN A 543 -1.94 -19.43 25.50
C ASN A 543 -2.81 -19.40 24.26
N LEU A 544 -3.65 -20.41 24.02
CA LEU A 544 -4.55 -20.46 22.88
C LEU A 544 -5.77 -19.53 23.03
N ASP A 545 -6.19 -19.19 24.26
CA ASP A 545 -7.42 -18.44 24.52
C ASP A 545 -7.27 -17.26 25.50
N ALA A 546 -6.05 -16.91 25.90
CA ALA A 546 -5.83 -15.87 26.90
C ALA A 546 -5.86 -14.46 26.28
N VAL A 547 -6.73 -13.59 26.76
CA VAL A 547 -6.80 -12.16 26.40
C VAL A 547 -6.53 -11.32 27.65
N ARG A 548 -5.59 -10.38 27.57
CA ARG A 548 -5.36 -9.42 28.68
C ARG A 548 -6.57 -8.50 28.80
N VAL A 549 -7.10 -8.42 30.00
CA VAL A 549 -8.19 -7.53 30.41
C VAL A 549 -7.73 -6.69 31.61
N PRO A 550 -8.41 -5.62 31.98
CA PRO A 550 -8.08 -4.87 33.20
C PRO A 550 -7.99 -5.82 34.41
N PHE A 551 -6.96 -5.68 35.21
CA PHE A 551 -6.65 -6.43 36.43
C PHE A 551 -6.29 -7.91 36.23
N GLY A 552 -6.07 -8.39 34.99
CA GLY A 552 -5.72 -9.77 34.79
C GLY A 552 -5.87 -10.29 33.36
N VAL A 553 -6.20 -11.57 33.23
CA VAL A 553 -6.28 -12.29 31.95
C VAL A 553 -7.61 -13.03 31.85
N CYS A 554 -8.22 -12.95 30.69
CA CYS A 554 -9.45 -13.70 30.35
C CYS A 554 -9.12 -14.96 29.56
N PHE A 555 -9.55 -16.13 30.07
CA PHE A 555 -9.41 -17.44 29.41
C PHE A 555 -10.68 -17.91 28.71
N LYS A 556 -11.54 -17.01 28.30
CA LYS A 556 -12.72 -17.34 27.54
C LYS A 556 -12.34 -17.74 26.12
N ALA A 557 -12.86 -18.85 25.62
CA ALA A 557 -12.63 -19.31 24.27
C ALA A 557 -12.98 -18.20 23.26
N SER A 558 -12.08 -17.89 22.33
CA SER A 558 -12.19 -16.78 21.38
C SER A 558 -13.43 -16.85 20.46
N LYS A 559 -14.01 -18.05 20.34
CA LYS A 559 -15.23 -18.30 19.54
C LYS A 559 -16.54 -17.91 20.24
N LEU A 560 -16.50 -17.65 21.56
CA LEU A 560 -17.68 -17.30 22.32
C LEU A 560 -17.75 -15.78 22.51
N PRO A 561 -18.83 -15.11 22.07
CA PRO A 561 -18.95 -13.66 22.24
C PRO A 561 -19.02 -13.29 23.71
N CYS A 562 -18.27 -12.25 24.12
CA CYS A 562 -18.37 -11.70 25.45
C CYS A 562 -19.61 -10.78 25.50
N LYS A 563 -20.62 -11.15 26.24
CA LYS A 563 -21.85 -10.36 26.43
C LYS A 563 -21.76 -9.37 27.61
N GLN A 564 -20.65 -9.39 28.33
CA GLN A 564 -20.47 -8.57 29.54
C GLN A 564 -19.67 -7.30 29.25
N GLN A 565 -20.02 -6.22 29.93
CA GLN A 565 -19.25 -4.98 29.93
C GLN A 565 -17.96 -5.15 30.77
N MET A 566 -16.92 -4.33 30.54
CA MET A 566 -15.59 -4.50 31.13
C MET A 566 -15.58 -4.62 32.68
N ASN A 567 -16.50 -3.97 33.37
CA ASN A 567 -16.58 -4.00 34.84
C ASN A 567 -17.05 -5.34 35.43
N HIS A 568 -17.53 -6.26 34.60
CA HIS A 568 -17.96 -7.59 35.06
C HIS A 568 -16.85 -8.66 34.96
N CYS A 569 -15.64 -8.29 34.53
CA CYS A 569 -14.53 -9.25 34.44
C CYS A 569 -14.19 -9.83 35.80
N LEU A 570 -14.21 -9.01 36.88
CA LEU A 570 -13.89 -9.43 38.27
C LEU A 570 -14.81 -10.54 38.81
N THR A 571 -16.03 -10.65 38.30
CA THR A 571 -17.02 -11.70 38.66
C THR A 571 -17.14 -12.76 37.59
N CYS A 572 -16.31 -12.74 36.53
CA CYS A 572 -16.41 -13.65 35.40
C CYS A 572 -15.69 -14.96 35.67
N ALA A 573 -16.33 -16.06 35.33
CA ALA A 573 -15.78 -17.42 35.47
C ALA A 573 -14.50 -17.66 34.64
N SER A 574 -14.23 -16.86 33.61
CA SER A 574 -13.07 -17.00 32.75
C SER A 574 -11.94 -15.98 33.09
N PHE A 575 -12.12 -15.20 34.17
CA PHE A 575 -11.15 -14.21 34.59
C PHE A 575 -10.14 -14.83 35.59
N CYS A 576 -8.85 -14.51 35.39
CA CYS A 576 -7.76 -14.83 36.29
C CYS A 576 -6.90 -13.60 36.56
N THR A 577 -6.40 -13.47 37.78
CA THR A 577 -5.50 -12.39 38.20
C THR A 577 -4.30 -12.96 38.95
N THR A 578 -3.25 -12.17 39.05
CA THR A 578 -1.98 -12.53 39.73
C THR A 578 -1.53 -11.41 40.65
N THR A 579 -0.55 -11.67 41.51
CA THR A 579 0.08 -10.67 42.38
C THR A 579 0.70 -9.51 41.63
N GLU A 580 1.08 -9.69 40.36
CA GLU A 580 1.61 -8.62 39.50
C GLU A 580 0.59 -7.51 39.22
N ASN A 581 -0.71 -7.81 39.35
CA ASN A 581 -1.79 -6.83 39.12
C ASN A 581 -2.16 -6.03 40.37
N ILE A 582 -1.52 -6.27 41.52
CA ILE A 582 -1.80 -5.54 42.78
C ILE A 582 -1.77 -4.02 42.60
N PRO A 583 -0.73 -3.43 41.94
CA PRO A 583 -0.69 -1.98 41.75
C PRO A 583 -1.89 -1.43 40.93
N GLU A 584 -2.36 -2.19 39.94
CA GLU A 584 -3.53 -1.81 39.13
C GLU A 584 -4.83 -1.78 39.97
N TYR A 585 -4.97 -2.75 40.90
CA TYR A 585 -6.11 -2.77 41.84
C TYR A 585 -6.07 -1.59 42.81
N GLU A 586 -4.92 -1.28 43.39
CA GLU A 586 -4.75 -0.18 44.32
C GLU A 586 -5.07 1.16 43.68
N GLU A 587 -4.55 1.41 42.48
CA GLU A 587 -4.82 2.63 41.73
C GLU A 587 -6.32 2.79 41.39
N GLU A 588 -6.99 1.71 41.02
CA GLU A 588 -8.41 1.76 40.69
C GLU A 588 -9.29 1.93 41.93
N ILE A 589 -8.94 1.31 43.04
CA ILE A 589 -9.61 1.50 44.33
C ILE A 589 -9.59 2.97 44.74
N ASP A 590 -8.44 3.62 44.62
CA ASP A 590 -8.31 5.05 44.95
C ASP A 590 -9.16 5.95 44.03
N LYS A 591 -9.19 5.63 42.76
CA LYS A 591 -10.06 6.32 41.78
C LYS A 591 -11.53 6.15 42.11
N VAL A 592 -11.95 4.94 42.41
CA VAL A 592 -13.38 4.66 42.75
C VAL A 592 -13.78 5.33 44.04
N LYS A 593 -12.93 5.36 45.07
CA LYS A 593 -13.16 6.11 46.34
C LYS A 593 -13.39 7.58 46.05
N SER A 594 -12.52 8.18 45.24
CA SER A 594 -12.65 9.59 44.83
C SER A 594 -13.97 9.84 44.06
N GLN A 595 -14.37 8.92 43.19
CA GLN A 595 -15.66 9.03 42.46
C GLN A 595 -16.86 8.92 43.38
N ILE A 596 -16.82 8.10 44.43
CA ILE A 596 -17.88 7.99 45.44
C ILE A 596 -18.02 9.30 46.20
N GLU A 597 -16.90 9.88 46.61
CA GLU A 597 -16.91 11.19 47.33
C GLU A 597 -17.51 12.30 46.45
N ILE A 598 -17.08 12.38 45.20
CA ILE A 598 -17.61 13.34 44.22
C ILE A 598 -19.10 13.11 44.00
N SER A 599 -19.54 11.86 43.85
CA SER A 599 -20.95 11.51 43.63
C SER A 599 -21.82 11.91 44.82
N ASN A 600 -21.36 11.69 46.04
CA ASN A 600 -22.05 12.10 47.26
C ASN A 600 -22.13 13.63 47.38
N LYS A 601 -21.03 14.34 47.04
CA LYS A 601 -21.01 15.82 47.06
C LYS A 601 -22.00 16.46 46.09
N PHE A 602 -22.27 15.78 44.95
CA PHE A 602 -23.21 16.27 43.93
C PHE A 602 -24.60 15.62 44.01
N GLY A 603 -24.95 14.88 45.11
CA GLY A 603 -26.26 14.29 45.32
C GLY A 603 -26.64 13.18 44.34
N ARG A 604 -25.63 12.49 43.75
CA ARG A 604 -25.84 11.40 42.81
C ARG A 604 -25.83 10.04 43.52
N GLU A 605 -26.78 9.80 44.38
CA GLU A 605 -26.84 8.62 45.27
C GLU A 605 -26.76 7.29 44.53
N LEU A 606 -27.48 7.14 43.44
CA LEU A 606 -27.51 5.91 42.65
C LEU A 606 -26.16 5.54 42.03
N TRP A 607 -25.38 6.57 41.68
CA TRP A 607 -24.00 6.38 41.17
C TRP A 607 -23.03 6.04 42.31
N ALA A 608 -23.20 6.68 43.46
CA ALA A 608 -22.41 6.37 44.65
C ALA A 608 -22.65 4.92 45.11
N GLU A 609 -23.87 4.44 45.08
CA GLU A 609 -24.24 3.06 45.45
C GLU A 609 -23.65 2.03 44.48
N LYS A 610 -23.72 2.24 43.17
CA LYS A 610 -23.10 1.38 42.19
C LYS A 610 -21.58 1.33 42.33
N ASN A 611 -20.92 2.45 42.54
CA ASN A 611 -19.50 2.54 42.79
C ASN A 611 -19.08 1.88 44.10
N LYS A 612 -19.88 1.92 45.16
CA LYS A 612 -19.64 1.21 46.41
C LYS A 612 -19.62 -0.33 46.19
N HIS A 613 -20.59 -0.84 45.43
CA HIS A 613 -20.60 -2.27 45.13
C HIS A 613 -19.41 -2.71 44.32
N TYR A 614 -18.96 -1.89 43.34
CA TYR A 614 -17.76 -2.13 42.57
C TYR A 614 -16.50 -2.07 43.42
N LEU A 615 -16.42 -1.09 44.34
CA LEU A 615 -15.33 -0.95 45.32
C LEU A 615 -15.21 -2.18 46.23
N ASP A 616 -16.34 -2.66 46.78
CA ASP A 616 -16.37 -3.87 47.62
C ASP A 616 -15.83 -5.12 46.87
N THR A 617 -16.18 -5.23 45.59
CA THR A 617 -15.69 -6.33 44.73
C THR A 617 -14.18 -6.22 44.48
N LEU A 618 -13.65 -5.02 44.23
CA LEU A 618 -12.23 -4.78 44.03
C LEU A 618 -11.42 -5.09 45.30
N GLU A 619 -11.87 -4.57 46.46
CA GLU A 619 -11.19 -4.76 47.75
C GLU A 619 -11.16 -6.24 48.15
N LYS A 620 -12.27 -6.96 48.03
CA LYS A 620 -12.33 -8.42 48.27
C LYS A 620 -11.43 -9.23 47.36
N THR A 621 -11.35 -8.82 46.08
CA THR A 621 -10.46 -9.51 45.12
C THR A 621 -9.01 -9.24 45.45
N LEU A 622 -8.65 -7.99 45.77
CA LEU A 622 -7.29 -7.60 46.14
C LEU A 622 -6.81 -8.32 47.40
N GLU A 623 -7.67 -8.44 48.43
CA GLU A 623 -7.35 -9.17 49.67
C GLU A 623 -7.01 -10.63 49.35
N LYS A 624 -7.82 -11.32 48.53
CA LYS A 624 -7.56 -12.69 48.10
C LYS A 624 -6.26 -12.84 47.31
N VAL A 625 -5.96 -11.86 46.45
CA VAL A 625 -4.72 -11.86 45.68
C VAL A 625 -3.49 -11.67 46.58
N ARG A 626 -3.57 -10.80 47.59
CA ARG A 626 -2.51 -10.57 48.59
C ARG A 626 -2.25 -11.81 49.46
N GLU A 627 -3.30 -12.56 49.78
CA GLU A 627 -3.20 -13.80 50.54
C GLU A 627 -2.72 -14.99 49.73
N HIS A 628 -2.35 -14.82 48.44
CA HIS A 628 -2.00 -15.89 47.52
C HIS A 628 -3.06 -16.98 47.36
N LYS A 629 -4.30 -16.70 47.73
CA LYS A 629 -5.42 -17.64 47.52
C LYS A 629 -5.81 -17.58 46.03
N LEU A 630 -5.89 -18.78 45.40
CA LEU A 630 -6.35 -18.91 44.02
C LEU A 630 -7.78 -18.41 43.89
N VAL A 631 -7.99 -17.31 43.17
CA VAL A 631 -9.33 -16.81 42.86
C VAL A 631 -9.94 -17.69 41.79
N HIS A 632 -10.91 -18.53 42.16
CA HIS A 632 -11.62 -19.45 41.27
C HIS A 632 -12.78 -18.77 40.56
N LYS A 633 -13.32 -19.49 39.55
CA LYS A 633 -14.57 -19.20 38.86
C LYS A 633 -15.57 -18.57 39.79
N ASN A 634 -16.13 -17.40 39.45
CA ASN A 634 -17.14 -16.63 40.19
C ASN A 634 -16.65 -15.92 41.45
N GLY A 635 -15.37 -15.67 41.63
CA GLY A 635 -14.83 -14.92 42.78
C GLY A 635 -14.96 -15.67 44.11
N LYS A 636 -15.31 -16.94 44.08
CA LYS A 636 -15.35 -17.80 45.31
C LYS A 636 -14.00 -18.43 45.55
N SER A 637 -13.56 -18.42 46.82
CA SER A 637 -12.35 -19.19 47.19
C SER A 637 -12.66 -20.68 47.17
N ARG A 638 -11.61 -21.50 47.07
CA ARG A 638 -11.74 -22.98 47.04
C ARG A 638 -12.35 -23.56 48.33
N GLU A 639 -12.27 -22.81 49.42
CA GLU A 639 -12.85 -23.17 50.72
C GLU A 639 -14.37 -22.96 50.76
N GLU A 640 -14.96 -22.26 49.79
CA GLU A 640 -16.41 -21.99 49.70
C GLU A 640 -17.13 -22.90 48.69
N MET A 641 -16.42 -23.82 48.00
CA MET A 641 -16.97 -24.89 47.17
C MET A 641 -16.86 -26.23 47.83
#